data_9ad8eb7da697740dc49a62bed051c615
#
_entry.id   9ad8eb7da697740dc49a62bed051c615
#
_cell.length_a   1.000
_cell.length_b   1.000
_cell.length_c   1.000
_cell.angle_alpha   90.00
_cell.angle_beta   90.00
_cell.angle_gamma   90.00
#
_symmetry.space_group_name_H-M   'P 1'
#
loop_
_entity.id
_entity.type
_entity.pdbx_description
1 polymer ?
#
loop_
_entity_poly.entity_id
_entity_poly.type
_entity_poly.pdbx_seq_one_letter_code
_entity_poly.pdbx_strand_id
1 'polypeptide(L)'
;MKTIKPIDSENLKISQDVLKKYYESIVIPAEKKPYLVDHKESTGPYMAISGNSVGYIQDAASQIATLGLGFNSLPFFGVAHLKEAWTNDIYSENSRDIIKSFKGFLKNKMNNRATEVIFTNSGAESNEVALGLAYKRRKHPTAKKVIAFEGSFHGRFLISLFSTWNKSKREPFQIKGYETSFIPFPEIKNSNYQLEADLKWLRIWEDPFCSKFSDSIKPYLDDEETRDEVSSLLSLKAQLESGEHFAVIVEPMQCEGGDRYGTSRFFNALVLLCKSYQTEVIMDEVQTGFYLGREFFWHQSFKLQDSNGIAIFPEYISCAKKAQTGILLTTNGEVLESNEYQLASLLRGYYHALAIDQSRSRIAEIEEYCTKMLKELVIRREQLSSPRACGLAFAFDLSDDKDINKFIEARFKVGLLYYNAGSHTLRFRLNTAYKKEDINFLFEQIENICDHIYDGKDLVLPTKITTKQSNPRTNYLWHEKILSERINPSSVKESEEFISKFFKEHYSLELVRITKSNFKTYKKQIEDIQKEVYEPARQTEIEKFQKVVEHEPNISLGLIKEGKLVAISFAGAIGLFPHERGLRQVKYFNDDKTLYMLDTTTVPGHQNQMIGRFLKYAVELLGCSNKLNYIYGRNRDQLAGGMLQINLSLGAIAEVYLREDYPDDEEHRDVYIYRSPLVWQEDEVKITNTIPRPNIFGEITNEFISENIGELINKICLSNFVSETFLENLKYISTLVPQTLRHIYTTSGQAECVDKIYKAVLFKEEDKTRQKVISFRGHYFGSGSFMSRSISEEKDAYFPVSYFDHPTQENEELVLKEIEKIVKVQKILAIFIEPSPQKLNNKNVSSKFLVNLSKVASKNGVKIVYNISSQMLSTSFLTMEAQPDAMMAYLGGQMGVCYMSNDCYVDAPLMLISTWDGDSHSLAQFVSAKKSSKEVDGTNIERAFGVTEVAPGKYIENTDRSYKHQQLSNDRGPFILNGNYQG
;
A
#
# COMPACT_ATOMS: atom_id res chain seq x y z
N MET A 1 9.19 -27.87 13.82
CA MET A 1 9.35 -26.45 14.18
C MET A 1 10.68 -25.95 13.63
N LYS A 2 10.74 -24.76 13.10
CA LYS A 2 11.96 -24.08 12.65
C LYS A 2 12.57 -23.34 13.84
N THR A 3 13.89 -23.44 14.03
CA THR A 3 14.62 -22.60 14.97
C THR A 3 15.34 -21.52 14.19
N ILE A 4 15.13 -20.26 14.56
CA ILE A 4 15.78 -19.10 13.96
C ILE A 4 16.63 -18.39 15.02
N LYS A 5 17.68 -17.72 14.57
CA LYS A 5 18.58 -16.95 15.44
C LYS A 5 18.02 -15.54 15.60
N PRO A 6 17.80 -15.02 16.81
CA PRO A 6 17.46 -13.62 17.00
C PRO A 6 18.63 -12.73 16.57
N ILE A 7 18.35 -11.44 16.35
CA ILE A 7 19.40 -10.47 16.05
C ILE A 7 20.34 -10.38 17.25
N ASP A 8 21.62 -10.29 16.96
CA ASP A 8 22.67 -10.10 17.94
C ASP A 8 23.46 -8.81 17.70
N SER A 9 24.32 -8.47 18.65
CA SER A 9 25.17 -7.26 18.57
C SER A 9 26.12 -7.27 17.38
N GLU A 10 26.51 -8.45 16.89
CA GLU A 10 27.40 -8.59 15.73
C GLU A 10 26.67 -8.26 14.43
N ASN A 11 25.47 -8.83 14.22
CA ASN A 11 24.62 -8.48 13.08
C ASN A 11 24.26 -7.00 13.07
N LEU A 12 23.95 -6.44 14.23
CA LEU A 12 23.65 -5.02 14.39
C LEU A 12 24.84 -4.14 13.97
N LYS A 13 26.05 -4.49 14.41
CA LYS A 13 27.27 -3.77 14.08
C LYS A 13 27.53 -3.78 12.56
N ILE A 14 27.39 -4.93 11.92
CA ILE A 14 27.59 -5.06 10.48
C ILE A 14 26.59 -4.19 9.71
N SER A 15 25.31 -4.22 10.08
CA SER A 15 24.30 -3.37 9.46
C SER A 15 24.62 -1.88 9.61
N GLN A 16 25.13 -1.46 10.76
CA GLN A 16 25.56 -0.09 10.98
C GLN A 16 26.78 0.29 10.12
N ASP A 17 27.75 -0.58 9.98
CA ASP A 17 28.95 -0.36 9.15
C ASP A 17 28.58 -0.26 7.67
N VAL A 18 27.67 -1.09 7.18
CA VAL A 18 27.14 -1.02 5.81
C VAL A 18 26.42 0.31 5.58
N LEU A 19 25.51 0.70 6.47
CA LEU A 19 24.82 1.99 6.38
C LEU A 19 25.80 3.16 6.37
N LYS A 20 26.82 3.14 7.24
CA LYS A 20 27.85 4.19 7.29
C LYS A 20 28.56 4.34 5.95
N LYS A 21 28.93 3.23 5.32
CA LYS A 21 29.53 3.21 3.97
C LYS A 21 28.65 3.94 2.94
N TYR A 22 27.35 3.75 2.98
CA TYR A 22 26.43 4.45 2.07
C TYR A 22 26.24 5.93 2.45
N TYR A 23 26.19 6.26 3.74
CA TYR A 23 26.12 7.67 4.19
C TYR A 23 27.35 8.51 3.81
N GLU A 24 28.52 7.91 3.67
CA GLU A 24 29.70 8.61 3.18
C GLU A 24 29.57 9.05 1.71
N SER A 25 28.74 8.37 0.93
CA SER A 25 28.56 8.67 -0.50
C SER A 25 27.28 9.46 -0.81
N ILE A 26 26.24 9.32 0.01
CA ILE A 26 24.97 10.05 -0.10
C ILE A 26 24.52 10.51 1.28
N VAL A 27 23.80 11.63 1.34
CA VAL A 27 23.18 12.09 2.58
C VAL A 27 21.70 11.73 2.53
N ILE A 28 21.30 10.79 3.39
CA ILE A 28 19.91 10.41 3.59
C ILE A 28 19.45 10.79 5.00
N PRO A 29 18.14 10.94 5.26
CA PRO A 29 17.65 11.34 6.56
C PRO A 29 18.17 10.47 7.71
N ALA A 30 18.53 11.09 8.81
CA ALA A 30 19.11 10.42 9.99
C ALA A 30 18.14 9.45 10.69
N GLU A 31 16.86 9.50 10.35
CA GLU A 31 15.81 8.61 10.84
C GLU A 31 15.96 7.17 10.34
N LYS A 32 16.70 6.97 9.24
CA LYS A 32 16.93 5.61 8.72
C LYS A 32 17.64 4.76 9.75
N LYS A 33 17.12 3.55 9.91
CA LYS A 33 17.59 2.63 10.95
C LYS A 33 18.87 1.89 10.52
N PRO A 34 19.68 1.47 11.47
CA PRO A 34 20.93 0.74 11.19
C PRO A 34 20.71 -0.69 10.71
N TYR A 35 19.48 -1.13 10.54
CA TYR A 35 19.15 -2.50 10.17
C TYR A 35 18.85 -2.60 8.68
N LEU A 36 19.53 -3.51 7.99
CA LEU A 36 19.27 -3.87 6.60
C LEU A 36 18.38 -5.11 6.55
N VAL A 37 17.21 -4.96 5.96
CA VAL A 37 16.25 -6.06 5.83
C VAL A 37 16.66 -6.98 4.69
N ASP A 38 16.75 -8.28 4.99
CA ASP A 38 16.84 -9.33 3.99
C ASP A 38 15.45 -9.87 3.67
N HIS A 39 14.92 -9.47 2.52
CA HIS A 39 13.59 -9.88 2.08
C HIS A 39 13.47 -11.39 1.86
N LYS A 40 14.49 -12.04 1.29
CA LYS A 40 14.45 -13.47 0.96
C LYS A 40 14.49 -14.39 2.19
N GLU A 41 15.09 -13.93 3.27
CA GLU A 41 15.16 -14.69 4.54
C GLU A 41 14.03 -14.34 5.51
N SER A 42 13.36 -13.20 5.36
CA SER A 42 12.22 -12.83 6.21
C SER A 42 11.07 -13.83 6.07
N THR A 43 10.30 -14.07 7.14
CA THR A 43 9.24 -15.09 7.11
C THR A 43 8.14 -14.83 8.14
N GLY A 44 6.89 -14.71 7.68
CA GLY A 44 5.74 -14.49 8.55
C GLY A 44 5.92 -13.26 9.44
N PRO A 45 5.91 -13.37 10.78
CA PRO A 45 6.13 -12.24 11.67
C PRO A 45 7.60 -11.88 11.88
N TYR A 46 8.56 -12.57 11.23
CA TYR A 46 9.98 -12.37 11.48
C TYR A 46 10.67 -11.65 10.33
N MET A 47 11.21 -10.48 10.64
CA MET A 47 12.05 -9.69 9.76
C MET A 47 13.51 -10.18 9.91
N ALA A 48 14.10 -10.67 8.82
CA ALA A 48 15.50 -11.04 8.79
C ALA A 48 16.38 -9.80 8.59
N ILE A 49 17.51 -9.76 9.29
CA ILE A 49 18.49 -8.69 9.21
C ILE A 49 19.77 -9.22 8.57
N SER A 50 20.23 -8.52 7.53
CA SER A 50 21.47 -8.83 6.84
C SER A 50 22.69 -8.64 7.72
N GLY A 51 23.70 -9.52 7.57
CA GLY A 51 24.95 -9.47 8.32
C GLY A 51 25.81 -10.71 8.03
N ASN A 52 26.89 -10.92 8.80
CA ASN A 52 27.73 -12.13 8.69
C ASN A 52 26.96 -13.42 9.04
N SER A 53 25.95 -13.28 9.90
CA SER A 53 24.97 -14.33 10.16
C SER A 53 23.57 -13.66 10.14
N VAL A 54 22.58 -14.34 9.56
CA VAL A 54 21.21 -13.83 9.55
C VAL A 54 20.65 -13.87 10.97
N GLY A 55 20.24 -12.70 11.48
CA GLY A 55 19.48 -12.58 12.71
C GLY A 55 18.05 -12.17 12.41
N TYR A 56 17.13 -12.38 13.36
CA TYR A 56 15.71 -12.10 13.20
C TYR A 56 15.17 -11.22 14.31
N ILE A 57 14.27 -10.31 13.92
CA ILE A 57 13.42 -9.53 14.82
C ILE A 57 11.99 -9.95 14.59
N GLN A 58 11.25 -10.26 15.65
CA GLN A 58 9.81 -10.45 15.55
C GLN A 58 9.12 -9.09 15.42
N ASP A 59 8.51 -8.87 14.27
CA ASP A 59 7.80 -7.62 13.95
C ASP A 59 6.36 -7.65 14.48
N ALA A 60 6.20 -7.28 15.74
CA ALA A 60 4.89 -7.12 16.36
C ALA A 60 4.21 -5.78 16.03
N ALA A 61 4.77 -5.04 15.07
CA ALA A 61 4.16 -3.86 14.47
C ALA A 61 3.69 -4.11 13.03
N SER A 62 4.04 -5.25 12.42
CA SER A 62 3.72 -5.63 11.05
C SER A 62 3.98 -4.49 10.05
N GLN A 63 5.19 -3.89 10.12
CA GLN A 63 5.56 -2.70 9.35
C GLN A 63 4.53 -1.57 9.49
N ILE A 64 4.19 -1.25 10.75
CA ILE A 64 3.15 -0.27 11.10
C ILE A 64 1.80 -0.62 10.45
N ALA A 65 1.36 -1.86 10.66
CA ALA A 65 0.14 -2.44 10.08
C ALA A 65 0.11 -2.48 8.54
N THR A 66 1.26 -2.53 7.87
CA THR A 66 1.35 -2.63 6.39
C THR A 66 1.32 -4.10 5.93
N LEU A 67 2.05 -5.00 6.61
CA LEU A 67 2.14 -6.41 6.26
C LEU A 67 1.14 -7.26 7.06
N GLY A 68 -0.15 -7.09 6.82
CA GLY A 68 -1.20 -7.83 7.54
C GLY A 68 -1.22 -9.35 7.33
N LEU A 69 -0.52 -9.86 6.31
CA LEU A 69 -0.30 -11.28 6.06
C LEU A 69 1.11 -11.76 6.45
N GLY A 70 1.99 -10.84 6.93
CA GLY A 70 3.38 -11.11 7.24
C GLY A 70 4.31 -11.12 6.03
N PHE A 71 5.62 -11.26 6.30
CA PHE A 71 6.66 -11.33 5.26
C PHE A 71 6.51 -12.58 4.39
N ASN A 72 6.77 -12.44 3.10
CA ASN A 72 6.76 -13.52 2.11
C ASN A 72 5.46 -14.34 2.13
N SER A 73 4.33 -13.68 2.35
CA SER A 73 3.03 -14.33 2.29
C SER A 73 2.73 -14.79 0.87
N LEU A 74 2.06 -15.95 0.74
CA LEU A 74 1.79 -16.57 -0.55
C LEU A 74 1.10 -15.63 -1.56
N PRO A 75 0.02 -14.92 -1.22
CA PRO A 75 -0.67 -14.07 -2.17
C PRO A 75 0.22 -13.02 -2.84
N PHE A 76 1.23 -12.52 -2.11
CA PHE A 76 2.12 -11.49 -2.65
C PHE A 76 3.08 -11.98 -3.71
N PHE A 77 3.46 -13.27 -3.70
CA PHE A 77 4.22 -13.84 -4.81
C PHE A 77 3.46 -13.71 -6.15
N GLY A 78 2.13 -13.74 -6.11
CA GLY A 78 1.31 -13.58 -7.30
C GLY A 78 1.47 -12.24 -8.00
N VAL A 79 1.85 -11.20 -7.27
CA VAL A 79 2.15 -9.88 -7.87
C VAL A 79 3.26 -10.00 -8.90
N ALA A 80 4.30 -10.80 -8.60
CA ALA A 80 5.42 -11.02 -9.50
C ALA A 80 5.03 -11.79 -10.79
N HIS A 81 3.93 -12.54 -10.75
CA HIS A 81 3.46 -13.32 -11.90
C HIS A 81 2.69 -12.51 -12.94
N LEU A 82 2.40 -11.24 -12.67
CA LEU A 82 1.73 -10.35 -13.61
C LEU A 82 2.73 -9.37 -14.22
N LYS A 83 2.85 -9.38 -15.55
CA LYS A 83 3.75 -8.51 -16.31
C LYS A 83 3.57 -7.04 -15.93
N GLU A 84 2.32 -6.65 -15.69
CA GLU A 84 1.92 -5.29 -15.35
C GLU A 84 2.54 -4.78 -14.05
N ALA A 85 2.85 -5.65 -13.09
CA ALA A 85 3.56 -5.27 -11.86
C ALA A 85 5.00 -4.81 -12.14
N TRP A 86 5.63 -5.35 -13.17
CA TRP A 86 6.99 -5.03 -13.58
C TRP A 86 7.04 -3.86 -14.56
N THR A 87 6.04 -3.71 -15.44
CA THR A 87 5.98 -2.65 -16.45
C THR A 87 5.21 -1.41 -15.99
N ASN A 88 4.40 -1.54 -14.94
CA ASN A 88 3.45 -0.51 -14.51
C ASN A 88 2.50 -0.03 -15.63
N ASP A 89 2.16 -0.91 -16.58
CA ASP A 89 1.24 -0.55 -17.66
C ASP A 89 -0.21 -0.55 -17.19
N ILE A 90 -0.69 0.62 -16.77
CA ILE A 90 -2.06 0.82 -16.27
C ILE A 90 -3.12 0.82 -17.38
N TYR A 91 -2.72 0.78 -18.66
CA TYR A 91 -3.65 0.83 -19.80
C TYR A 91 -3.88 -0.52 -20.46
N SER A 92 -3.10 -1.55 -20.11
CA SER A 92 -3.39 -2.89 -20.60
C SER A 92 -4.80 -3.31 -20.22
N GLU A 93 -5.39 -4.19 -21.01
CA GLU A 93 -6.72 -4.73 -20.71
C GLU A 93 -6.73 -5.44 -19.36
N ASN A 94 -5.67 -6.17 -19.06
CA ASN A 94 -5.50 -6.89 -17.81
C ASN A 94 -5.45 -5.93 -16.62
N SER A 95 -4.76 -4.80 -16.74
CA SER A 95 -4.72 -3.75 -15.71
C SER A 95 -6.11 -3.17 -15.44
N ARG A 96 -6.88 -2.92 -16.49
CA ARG A 96 -8.28 -2.44 -16.35
C ARG A 96 -9.15 -3.45 -15.62
N ASP A 97 -8.99 -4.74 -15.94
CA ASP A 97 -9.72 -5.83 -15.27
C ASP A 97 -9.35 -5.91 -13.78
N ILE A 98 -8.07 -5.80 -13.43
CA ILE A 98 -7.57 -5.76 -12.05
C ILE A 98 -8.17 -4.58 -11.29
N ILE A 99 -8.08 -3.38 -11.86
CA ILE A 99 -8.59 -2.15 -11.25
C ILE A 99 -10.10 -2.26 -11.02
N LYS A 100 -10.84 -2.73 -12.02
CA LYS A 100 -12.29 -2.97 -11.94
C LYS A 100 -12.64 -3.98 -10.86
N SER A 101 -11.91 -5.10 -10.80
CA SER A 101 -12.15 -6.16 -9.81
C SER A 101 -11.88 -5.67 -8.40
N PHE A 102 -10.79 -4.92 -8.18
CA PHE A 102 -10.48 -4.37 -6.87
C PHE A 102 -11.51 -3.31 -6.43
N LYS A 103 -11.87 -2.38 -7.33
CA LYS A 103 -12.95 -1.40 -7.06
C LYS A 103 -14.26 -2.10 -6.73
N GLY A 104 -14.62 -3.14 -7.49
CA GLY A 104 -15.82 -3.95 -7.26
C GLY A 104 -15.81 -4.66 -5.90
N PHE A 105 -14.68 -5.26 -5.52
CA PHE A 105 -14.50 -5.88 -4.21
C PHE A 105 -14.71 -4.86 -3.08
N LEU A 106 -14.06 -3.70 -3.14
CA LEU A 106 -14.18 -2.66 -2.12
C LEU A 106 -15.61 -2.11 -2.01
N LYS A 107 -16.28 -1.88 -3.15
CA LYS A 107 -17.70 -1.47 -3.16
C LYS A 107 -18.59 -2.53 -2.52
N ASN A 108 -18.35 -3.80 -2.78
CA ASN A 108 -19.09 -4.90 -2.15
C ASN A 108 -18.88 -4.94 -0.62
N LYS A 109 -17.63 -4.72 -0.13
CA LYS A 109 -17.36 -4.61 1.31
C LYS A 109 -18.07 -3.44 2.00
N MET A 110 -18.47 -2.42 1.24
CA MET A 110 -19.33 -1.33 1.69
C MET A 110 -20.83 -1.56 1.40
N ASN A 111 -21.26 -2.80 1.16
CA ASN A 111 -22.64 -3.12 0.77
C ASN A 111 -23.13 -2.29 -0.43
N ASN A 112 -22.23 -1.98 -1.37
CA ASN A 112 -22.44 -1.11 -2.53
C ASN A 112 -22.89 0.32 -2.19
N ARG A 113 -22.57 0.81 -1.00
CA ARG A 113 -22.84 2.22 -0.59
C ARG A 113 -21.75 3.17 -1.07
N ALA A 114 -20.52 2.69 -1.31
CA ALA A 114 -19.51 3.50 -1.95
C ALA A 114 -19.87 3.75 -3.42
N THR A 115 -19.98 5.01 -3.79
CA THR A 115 -20.29 5.45 -5.16
C THR A 115 -19.06 5.40 -6.03
N GLU A 116 -17.89 5.76 -5.48
CA GLU A 116 -16.61 5.70 -6.17
C GLU A 116 -15.48 5.22 -5.26
N VAL A 117 -14.43 4.69 -5.90
CA VAL A 117 -13.17 4.28 -5.28
C VAL A 117 -12.03 4.99 -6.01
N ILE A 118 -11.29 5.81 -5.28
CA ILE A 118 -10.17 6.59 -5.79
C ILE A 118 -8.89 5.99 -5.21
N PHE A 119 -7.91 5.67 -6.07
CA PHE A 119 -6.59 5.22 -5.64
C PHE A 119 -5.62 6.40 -5.54
N THR A 120 -4.80 6.39 -4.51
CA THR A 120 -3.74 7.37 -4.24
C THR A 120 -2.45 6.64 -3.82
N ASN A 121 -1.38 7.37 -3.58
CA ASN A 121 -0.09 6.75 -3.25
C ASN A 121 0.13 6.50 -1.75
N SER A 122 -0.66 7.16 -0.89
CA SER A 122 -0.55 7.00 0.56
C SER A 122 -1.83 7.35 1.30
N GLY A 123 -1.94 6.95 2.57
CA GLY A 123 -3.08 7.33 3.40
C GLY A 123 -3.17 8.82 3.67
N ALA A 124 -2.04 9.50 3.82
CA ALA A 124 -2.01 10.95 3.97
C ALA A 124 -2.53 11.65 2.70
N GLU A 125 -2.18 11.14 1.52
CA GLU A 125 -2.72 11.64 0.25
C GLU A 125 -4.21 11.35 0.13
N SER A 126 -4.69 10.17 0.56
CA SER A 126 -6.13 9.88 0.60
C SER A 126 -6.89 10.88 1.48
N ASN A 127 -6.35 11.22 2.65
CA ASN A 127 -6.92 12.24 3.54
C ASN A 127 -6.90 13.64 2.90
N GLU A 128 -5.81 14.05 2.23
CA GLU A 128 -5.72 15.32 1.50
C GLU A 128 -6.76 15.39 0.36
N VAL A 129 -6.94 14.30 -0.38
CA VAL A 129 -7.96 14.22 -1.45
C VAL A 129 -9.35 14.31 -0.85
N ALA A 130 -9.65 13.58 0.24
CA ALA A 130 -10.95 13.65 0.93
C ALA A 130 -11.24 15.07 1.44
N LEU A 131 -10.28 15.69 2.12
CA LEU A 131 -10.38 17.07 2.59
C LEU A 131 -10.57 18.05 1.43
N GLY A 132 -9.89 17.82 0.30
CA GLY A 132 -10.03 18.64 -0.90
C GLY A 132 -11.43 18.56 -1.53
N LEU A 133 -12.00 17.35 -1.59
CA LEU A 133 -13.38 17.16 -2.06
C LEU A 133 -14.39 17.80 -1.11
N ALA A 134 -14.22 17.62 0.20
CA ALA A 134 -15.05 18.27 1.21
C ALA A 134 -14.95 19.80 1.14
N TYR A 135 -13.74 20.35 0.95
CA TYR A 135 -13.53 21.77 0.77
C TYR A 135 -14.29 22.34 -0.45
N LYS A 136 -14.26 21.63 -1.57
CA LYS A 136 -15.00 21.98 -2.79
C LYS A 136 -16.51 22.02 -2.53
N ARG A 137 -17.05 21.13 -1.72
CA ARG A 137 -18.48 20.97 -1.40
C ARG A 137 -18.95 21.78 -0.19
N ARG A 138 -18.05 22.51 0.47
CA ARG A 138 -18.36 23.24 1.71
C ARG A 138 -19.60 24.13 1.58
N LYS A 139 -20.43 24.09 2.62
CA LYS A 139 -21.64 24.90 2.68
C LYS A 139 -21.36 26.40 2.73
N HIS A 140 -20.37 26.79 3.55
CA HIS A 140 -20.00 28.19 3.74
C HIS A 140 -18.74 28.49 2.92
N PRO A 141 -18.79 29.40 1.94
CA PRO A 141 -17.63 29.73 1.08
C PRO A 141 -16.39 30.20 1.85
N THR A 142 -16.60 30.81 3.03
CA THR A 142 -15.53 31.30 3.91
C THR A 142 -14.93 30.25 4.82
N ALA A 143 -15.50 29.03 4.89
CA ALA A 143 -14.99 27.96 5.72
C ALA A 143 -13.62 27.48 5.21
N LYS A 144 -12.61 27.52 6.09
CA LYS A 144 -11.22 27.14 5.81
C LYS A 144 -10.62 26.21 6.86
N LYS A 145 -11.36 25.90 7.92
CA LYS A 145 -10.88 25.09 9.03
C LYS A 145 -11.41 23.67 8.98
N VAL A 146 -10.70 22.77 9.61
CA VAL A 146 -11.07 21.37 9.82
C VAL A 146 -11.32 21.16 11.31
N ILE A 147 -12.28 20.31 11.66
CA ILE A 147 -12.42 19.80 13.02
C ILE A 147 -11.71 18.44 13.09
N ALA A 148 -10.82 18.28 14.06
CA ALA A 148 -10.16 17.00 14.37
C ALA A 148 -10.20 16.75 15.89
N PHE A 149 -9.66 15.63 16.34
CA PHE A 149 -9.72 15.24 17.73
C PHE A 149 -8.35 15.26 18.39
N GLU A 150 -8.33 15.57 19.69
CA GLU A 150 -7.12 15.46 20.52
C GLU A 150 -6.58 14.02 20.47
N GLY A 151 -5.28 13.87 20.26
CA GLY A 151 -4.65 12.55 20.05
C GLY A 151 -4.65 12.05 18.62
N SER A 152 -5.31 12.73 17.67
CA SER A 152 -5.42 12.27 16.28
C SER A 152 -4.10 12.28 15.50
N PHE A 153 -4.03 11.41 14.48
CA PHE A 153 -2.95 11.39 13.49
C PHE A 153 -3.51 11.13 12.08
N HIS A 154 -3.49 12.15 11.22
CA HIS A 154 -4.08 12.07 9.88
C HIS A 154 -3.07 12.15 8.73
N GLY A 155 -1.77 12.26 9.03
CA GLY A 155 -0.73 12.25 8.01
C GLY A 155 0.31 13.34 8.17
N ARG A 156 1.14 13.50 7.12
CA ARG A 156 2.30 14.40 7.10
C ARG A 156 2.30 15.37 5.92
N PHE A 157 1.27 15.41 5.08
CA PHE A 157 1.03 16.52 4.17
C PHE A 157 0.55 17.74 4.97
N LEU A 158 0.46 18.90 4.35
CA LEU A 158 0.20 20.13 5.13
C LEU A 158 -1.14 20.09 5.86
N ILE A 159 -2.26 19.90 5.19
CA ILE A 159 -3.57 19.95 5.87
C ILE A 159 -3.80 18.73 6.76
N SER A 160 -3.42 17.56 6.30
CA SER A 160 -3.48 16.35 7.13
C SER A 160 -2.55 16.44 8.35
N LEU A 161 -1.40 17.11 8.23
CA LEU A 161 -0.51 17.41 9.35
C LEU A 161 -1.15 18.44 10.29
N PHE A 162 -1.80 19.49 9.77
CA PHE A 162 -2.51 20.47 10.61
C PHE A 162 -3.64 19.82 11.39
N SER A 163 -4.24 18.78 10.86
CA SER A 163 -5.27 17.96 11.52
C SER A 163 -4.70 16.88 12.46
N THR A 164 -3.38 16.74 12.56
CA THR A 164 -2.68 15.84 13.48
C THR A 164 -2.42 16.55 14.81
N TRP A 165 -2.74 15.93 15.94
CA TRP A 165 -2.67 16.53 17.28
C TRP A 165 -1.26 16.93 17.71
N ASN A 166 -0.23 16.18 17.35
CA ASN A 166 1.14 16.39 17.84
C ASN A 166 1.70 17.77 17.47
N LYS A 167 1.72 18.68 18.44
CA LYS A 167 2.15 20.09 18.30
C LYS A 167 3.58 20.21 17.79
N SER A 168 4.51 19.42 18.34
CA SER A 168 5.92 19.50 17.97
C SER A 168 6.18 19.19 16.50
N LYS A 169 5.31 18.38 15.89
CA LYS A 169 5.37 18.01 14.47
C LYS A 169 4.63 18.99 13.55
N ARG A 170 3.58 19.64 14.05
CA ARG A 170 2.67 20.51 13.30
C ARG A 170 3.08 21.98 13.31
N GLU A 171 3.34 22.53 14.49
CA GLU A 171 3.55 23.98 14.68
C GLU A 171 4.68 24.58 13.83
N PRO A 172 5.83 23.89 13.58
CA PRO A 172 6.86 24.41 12.70
C PRO A 172 6.42 24.75 11.28
N PHE A 173 5.30 24.16 10.83
CA PHE A 173 4.78 24.28 9.48
C PHE A 173 3.45 25.02 9.38
N GLN A 174 2.90 25.49 10.51
CA GLN A 174 1.58 26.10 10.56
C GLN A 174 1.49 27.35 9.69
N ILE A 175 0.46 27.42 8.85
CA ILE A 175 0.14 28.58 8.02
C ILE A 175 -1.03 29.31 8.68
N LYS A 176 -0.85 30.62 8.93
CA LYS A 176 -1.87 31.44 9.58
C LYS A 176 -3.17 31.48 8.75
N GLY A 177 -4.30 31.24 9.40
CA GLY A 177 -5.63 31.23 8.78
C GLY A 177 -6.09 29.85 8.30
N TYR A 178 -5.27 28.81 8.56
CA TYR A 178 -5.54 27.41 8.19
C TYR A 178 -5.43 26.47 9.40
N GLU A 179 -5.81 26.98 10.56
CA GLU A 179 -5.76 26.23 11.80
C GLU A 179 -6.87 25.17 11.87
N THR A 180 -6.58 24.06 12.53
CA THR A 180 -7.55 23.01 12.85
C THR A 180 -8.11 23.24 14.26
N SER A 181 -9.40 23.10 14.42
CA SER A 181 -10.06 23.08 15.73
C SER A 181 -10.02 21.65 16.30
N PHE A 182 -9.32 21.48 17.41
CA PHE A 182 -9.26 20.21 18.11
C PHE A 182 -10.30 20.16 19.23
N ILE A 183 -11.02 19.05 19.30
CA ILE A 183 -11.97 18.75 20.35
C ILE A 183 -11.59 17.45 21.08
N PRO A 184 -11.98 17.26 22.34
CA PRO A 184 -11.65 16.04 23.07
C PRO A 184 -12.18 14.79 22.38
N PHE A 185 -11.38 13.70 22.34
CA PHE A 185 -11.86 12.40 21.93
C PHE A 185 -12.35 11.66 23.18
N PRO A 186 -13.58 11.11 23.20
CA PRO A 186 -14.09 10.36 24.35
C PRO A 186 -13.31 9.05 24.50
N GLU A 187 -12.83 8.78 25.70
CA GLU A 187 -12.04 7.60 25.98
C GLU A 187 -12.86 6.57 26.78
N ILE A 188 -12.97 5.37 26.24
CA ILE A 188 -13.49 4.23 27.01
C ILE A 188 -12.31 3.46 27.60
N LYS A 189 -12.33 3.29 28.93
CA LYS A 189 -11.26 2.61 29.68
C LYS A 189 -11.20 1.09 29.49
N ASN A 190 -12.21 0.53 28.86
CA ASN A 190 -12.27 -0.87 28.48
C ASN A 190 -12.60 -0.98 26.98
N SER A 191 -12.32 -2.14 26.37
CA SER A 191 -12.54 -2.35 24.94
C SER A 191 -14.02 -2.53 24.54
N ASN A 192 -14.98 -2.05 25.34
CA ASN A 192 -16.40 -2.15 25.03
C ASN A 192 -16.87 -1.04 24.07
N TYR A 193 -16.29 -1.02 22.85
CA TYR A 193 -16.67 -0.09 21.78
C TYR A 193 -18.04 -0.41 21.14
N GLN A 194 -18.68 -1.51 21.50
CA GLN A 194 -19.98 -1.94 20.99
C GLN A 194 -21.17 -1.37 21.78
N LEU A 195 -20.95 -0.38 22.66
CA LEU A 195 -22.06 0.29 23.36
C LEU A 195 -22.96 0.96 22.31
N GLU A 196 -24.15 0.34 22.10
CA GLU A 196 -25.10 0.77 21.06
C GLU A 196 -25.86 2.03 21.49
N ALA A 197 -26.25 2.83 20.49
CA ALA A 197 -27.12 3.97 20.68
C ALA A 197 -28.57 3.50 20.78
N ASP A 198 -29.30 3.95 21.81
CA ASP A 198 -30.75 3.79 21.87
C ASP A 198 -31.47 4.83 21.00
N LEU A 199 -32.75 4.61 20.74
CA LEU A 199 -33.58 5.51 19.92
C LEU A 199 -33.67 6.93 20.48
N LYS A 200 -33.65 7.10 21.82
CA LYS A 200 -33.71 8.42 22.45
C LYS A 200 -32.42 9.18 22.21
N TRP A 201 -31.26 8.52 22.33
CA TRP A 201 -29.96 9.09 22.01
C TRP A 201 -29.90 9.55 20.55
N LEU A 202 -30.30 8.69 19.60
CA LEU A 202 -30.26 9.01 18.18
C LEU A 202 -31.13 10.25 17.87
N ARG A 203 -32.36 10.32 18.38
CA ARG A 203 -33.27 11.46 18.16
C ARG A 203 -32.73 12.78 18.69
N ILE A 204 -32.00 12.76 19.79
CA ILE A 204 -31.39 13.98 20.35
C ILE A 204 -30.38 14.58 19.36
N TRP A 205 -29.49 13.73 18.81
CA TRP A 205 -28.41 14.19 17.95
C TRP A 205 -28.82 14.39 16.49
N GLU A 206 -29.96 13.83 16.09
CA GLU A 206 -30.57 14.04 14.78
C GLU A 206 -31.23 15.43 14.66
N ASP A 207 -31.78 15.97 15.76
CA ASP A 207 -32.36 17.33 15.81
C ASP A 207 -31.67 18.21 16.88
N PRO A 208 -30.44 18.66 16.66
CA PRO A 208 -29.67 19.49 17.59
C PRO A 208 -30.24 20.93 17.73
N PHE A 209 -31.24 21.31 16.89
CA PHE A 209 -31.88 22.62 16.91
C PHE A 209 -33.18 22.63 17.72
N CYS A 210 -33.60 21.47 18.25
CA CYS A 210 -34.79 21.37 19.08
C CYS A 210 -34.68 22.26 20.32
N SER A 211 -35.75 22.99 20.63
CA SER A 211 -35.79 23.86 21.81
C SER A 211 -35.61 23.15 23.15
N LYS A 212 -35.86 21.82 23.18
CA LYS A 212 -35.64 20.93 24.34
C LYS A 212 -34.31 20.21 24.32
N PHE A 213 -33.42 20.52 23.37
CA PHE A 213 -32.13 19.81 23.22
C PHE A 213 -31.32 19.76 24.54
N SER A 214 -31.14 20.92 25.19
CA SER A 214 -30.39 21.03 26.44
C SER A 214 -30.97 20.18 27.57
N ASP A 215 -32.32 20.16 27.69
CA ASP A 215 -32.99 19.33 28.71
C ASP A 215 -32.85 17.83 28.39
N SER A 216 -32.83 17.47 27.10
CA SER A 216 -32.75 16.09 26.64
C SER A 216 -31.38 15.48 26.86
N ILE A 217 -30.29 16.26 26.75
CA ILE A 217 -28.91 15.78 26.97
C ILE A 217 -28.51 15.76 28.45
N LYS A 218 -29.16 16.52 29.30
CA LYS A 218 -28.79 16.66 30.73
C LYS A 218 -28.63 15.33 31.45
N PRO A 219 -29.56 14.35 31.31
CA PRO A 219 -29.39 13.05 31.97
C PRO A 219 -28.11 12.31 31.58
N TYR A 220 -27.68 12.43 30.33
CA TYR A 220 -26.45 11.79 29.81
C TYR A 220 -25.18 12.57 30.21
N LEU A 221 -25.28 13.87 30.41
CA LEU A 221 -24.18 14.70 30.92
C LEU A 221 -23.94 14.46 32.41
N ASP A 222 -24.99 14.16 33.15
CA ASP A 222 -24.91 13.87 34.57
C ASP A 222 -24.45 12.40 34.85
N ASP A 223 -24.57 11.51 33.85
CA ASP A 223 -24.15 10.13 33.92
C ASP A 223 -22.65 9.97 33.66
N GLU A 224 -21.93 9.29 34.51
CA GLU A 224 -20.47 9.10 34.45
C GLU A 224 -20.03 8.32 33.19
N GLU A 225 -20.85 7.38 32.71
CA GLU A 225 -20.52 6.56 31.54
C GLU A 225 -20.66 7.30 30.20
N THR A 226 -21.51 8.31 30.14
CA THR A 226 -21.83 9.05 28.90
C THR A 226 -21.30 10.49 28.89
N ARG A 227 -20.90 11.01 30.03
CA ARG A 227 -20.46 12.40 30.21
C ARG A 227 -19.39 12.81 29.19
N ASP A 228 -18.36 12.01 29.00
CA ASP A 228 -17.23 12.35 28.14
C ASP A 228 -17.65 12.37 26.66
N GLU A 229 -18.53 11.44 26.26
CA GLU A 229 -19.08 11.43 24.89
C GLU A 229 -19.96 12.68 24.65
N VAL A 230 -20.85 13.01 25.58
CA VAL A 230 -21.70 14.20 25.47
C VAL A 230 -20.86 15.46 25.45
N SER A 231 -19.85 15.59 26.30
CA SER A 231 -18.96 16.75 26.36
C SER A 231 -18.20 16.93 25.05
N SER A 232 -17.71 15.85 24.45
CA SER A 232 -17.08 15.86 23.14
C SER A 232 -18.04 16.29 22.04
N LEU A 233 -19.25 15.71 22.00
CA LEU A 233 -20.29 16.04 21.02
C LEU A 233 -20.81 17.48 21.15
N LEU A 234 -20.90 18.03 22.37
CA LEU A 234 -21.21 19.46 22.59
C LEU A 234 -20.10 20.37 22.09
N SER A 235 -18.84 19.97 22.28
CA SER A 235 -17.70 20.67 21.72
C SER A 235 -17.73 20.67 20.19
N LEU A 236 -18.07 19.50 19.60
CA LEU A 236 -18.29 19.39 18.15
C LEU A 236 -19.40 20.33 17.68
N LYS A 237 -20.57 20.30 18.34
CA LYS A 237 -21.71 21.17 18.01
C LYS A 237 -21.33 22.65 18.01
N ALA A 238 -20.60 23.09 19.03
CA ALA A 238 -20.16 24.49 19.14
C ALA A 238 -19.24 24.91 17.97
N GLN A 239 -18.35 23.99 17.52
CA GLN A 239 -17.50 24.27 16.35
C GLN A 239 -18.32 24.31 15.05
N LEU A 240 -19.28 23.40 14.88
CA LEU A 240 -20.14 23.36 13.70
C LEU A 240 -21.03 24.62 13.59
N GLU A 241 -21.53 25.14 14.71
CA GLU A 241 -22.32 26.40 14.78
C GLU A 241 -21.56 27.62 14.27
N SER A 242 -20.23 27.62 14.37
CA SER A 242 -19.43 28.76 13.90
C SER A 242 -19.47 28.96 12.38
N GLY A 243 -19.74 27.91 11.62
CA GLY A 243 -19.71 27.92 10.14
C GLY A 243 -18.31 28.08 9.53
N GLU A 244 -17.23 28.04 10.36
CA GLU A 244 -15.84 28.20 9.87
C GLU A 244 -15.23 26.90 9.33
N HIS A 245 -15.89 25.76 9.56
CA HIS A 245 -15.36 24.43 9.30
C HIS A 245 -16.01 23.80 8.07
N PHE A 246 -15.18 23.20 7.20
CA PHE A 246 -15.67 22.52 5.99
C PHE A 246 -15.74 21.00 6.13
N ALA A 247 -15.01 20.40 7.09
CA ALA A 247 -15.03 18.98 7.33
C ALA A 247 -14.72 18.64 8.79
N VAL A 248 -15.16 17.44 9.18
CA VAL A 248 -14.73 16.73 10.39
C VAL A 248 -13.93 15.50 9.96
N ILE A 249 -12.71 15.33 10.50
CA ILE A 249 -11.90 14.14 10.25
C ILE A 249 -11.67 13.40 11.57
N VAL A 250 -11.88 12.08 11.55
CA VAL A 250 -11.82 11.25 12.76
C VAL A 250 -11.34 9.83 12.45
N GLU A 251 -10.49 9.29 13.34
CA GLU A 251 -10.14 7.87 13.34
C GLU A 251 -11.21 7.08 14.12
N PRO A 252 -11.70 5.90 13.64
CA PRO A 252 -12.64 5.08 14.42
C PRO A 252 -12.00 4.50 15.69
N MET A 253 -10.68 4.32 15.68
CA MET A 253 -9.82 4.07 16.82
C MET A 253 -8.57 4.94 16.67
N GLN A 254 -8.25 5.78 17.63
CA GLN A 254 -7.05 6.62 17.60
C GLN A 254 -5.79 5.78 17.86
N CYS A 255 -5.11 5.43 16.78
CA CYS A 255 -3.95 4.54 16.86
C CYS A 255 -2.73 5.21 17.51
N GLU A 256 -2.34 6.40 17.02
CA GLU A 256 -1.16 7.14 17.50
C GLU A 256 -1.45 7.82 18.86
N GLY A 257 -2.70 8.12 19.12
CA GLY A 257 -3.16 8.78 20.35
C GLY A 257 -3.20 7.88 21.59
N GLY A 258 -2.88 6.58 21.46
CA GLY A 258 -2.88 5.66 22.61
C GLY A 258 -3.81 4.46 22.46
N ASP A 259 -4.09 4.05 21.24
CA ASP A 259 -5.09 2.99 20.95
C ASP A 259 -6.43 3.24 21.67
N ARG A 260 -6.95 4.45 21.49
CA ARG A 260 -8.19 4.90 22.10
C ARG A 260 -9.39 4.49 21.27
N TYR A 261 -10.34 3.83 21.91
CA TYR A 261 -11.57 3.36 21.27
C TYR A 261 -12.71 4.35 21.50
N GLY A 262 -13.48 4.65 20.45
CA GLY A 262 -14.78 5.31 20.59
C GLY A 262 -15.92 4.30 20.50
N THR A 263 -17.10 4.63 21.04
CA THR A 263 -18.26 3.73 21.06
C THR A 263 -19.11 3.85 19.81
N SER A 264 -19.90 2.82 19.50
CA SER A 264 -20.96 2.90 18.47
C SER A 264 -21.92 4.06 18.76
N ARG A 265 -22.29 4.28 20.03
CA ARG A 265 -23.16 5.38 20.47
C ARG A 265 -22.57 6.76 20.08
N PHE A 266 -21.29 6.98 20.37
CA PHE A 266 -20.60 8.22 20.05
C PHE A 266 -20.56 8.47 18.54
N PHE A 267 -20.16 7.49 17.74
CA PHE A 267 -20.00 7.66 16.30
C PHE A 267 -21.34 7.86 15.57
N ASN A 268 -22.42 7.18 16.02
CA ASN A 268 -23.77 7.47 15.51
C ASN A 268 -24.15 8.95 15.73
N ALA A 269 -23.94 9.45 16.94
CA ALA A 269 -24.24 10.85 17.29
C ALA A 269 -23.38 11.83 16.50
N LEU A 270 -22.10 11.56 16.33
CA LEU A 270 -21.17 12.39 15.56
C LEU A 270 -21.64 12.55 14.11
N VAL A 271 -21.95 11.43 13.44
CA VAL A 271 -22.37 11.46 12.02
C VAL A 271 -23.73 12.16 11.87
N LEU A 272 -24.71 11.90 12.75
CA LEU A 272 -25.99 12.57 12.77
C LEU A 272 -25.87 14.09 12.95
N LEU A 273 -25.03 14.48 13.92
CA LEU A 273 -24.78 15.90 14.21
C LEU A 273 -24.14 16.60 13.01
N CYS A 274 -23.10 16.04 12.42
CA CYS A 274 -22.44 16.61 11.24
C CYS A 274 -23.41 16.73 10.06
N LYS A 275 -24.26 15.72 9.85
CA LYS A 275 -25.29 15.73 8.81
C LYS A 275 -26.31 16.85 9.01
N SER A 276 -26.76 17.11 10.27
CA SER A 276 -27.70 18.20 10.59
C SER A 276 -27.10 19.58 10.27
N TYR A 277 -25.78 19.74 10.44
CA TYR A 277 -25.06 20.96 10.07
C TYR A 277 -24.56 20.98 8.62
N GLN A 278 -24.77 19.92 7.84
CA GLN A 278 -24.31 19.77 6.46
C GLN A 278 -22.77 19.91 6.34
N THR A 279 -22.05 19.38 7.33
CA THR A 279 -20.59 19.29 7.34
C THR A 279 -20.17 17.86 7.07
N GLU A 280 -19.30 17.64 6.10
CA GLU A 280 -18.91 16.30 5.66
C GLU A 280 -17.96 15.63 6.65
N VAL A 281 -18.13 14.32 6.83
CA VAL A 281 -17.34 13.48 7.73
C VAL A 281 -16.35 12.63 6.93
N ILE A 282 -15.08 12.69 7.33
CA ILE A 282 -14.01 11.85 6.82
C ILE A 282 -13.66 10.84 7.91
N MET A 283 -13.94 9.56 7.65
CA MET A 283 -13.54 8.47 8.53
C MET A 283 -12.15 8.00 8.12
N ASP A 284 -11.16 8.28 8.93
CA ASP A 284 -9.77 7.88 8.68
C ASP A 284 -9.53 6.44 9.13
N GLU A 285 -9.65 5.53 8.19
CA GLU A 285 -9.36 4.10 8.33
C GLU A 285 -8.00 3.70 7.76
N VAL A 286 -7.07 4.63 7.66
CA VAL A 286 -5.73 4.38 7.11
C VAL A 286 -5.02 3.24 7.84
N GLN A 287 -5.21 3.11 9.13
CA GLN A 287 -4.65 1.98 9.89
C GLN A 287 -5.68 0.90 10.22
N THR A 288 -6.92 1.26 10.51
CA THR A 288 -7.96 0.39 11.03
C THR A 288 -8.64 -0.47 9.98
N GLY A 289 -8.64 -0.04 8.71
CA GLY A 289 -9.21 -0.79 7.60
C GLY A 289 -8.53 -2.15 7.34
N PHE A 290 -9.14 -2.97 6.51
CA PHE A 290 -8.63 -4.29 6.11
C PHE A 290 -8.44 -5.23 7.31
N TYR A 291 -9.48 -5.38 8.12
CA TYR A 291 -9.49 -6.28 9.29
C TYR A 291 -8.31 -6.04 10.26
N LEU A 292 -8.00 -4.78 10.60
CA LEU A 292 -7.23 -4.59 11.83
C LEU A 292 -8.07 -5.00 13.04
N GLY A 293 -9.36 -4.61 13.05
CA GLY A 293 -10.38 -5.10 13.98
C GLY A 293 -11.09 -6.35 13.46
N ARG A 294 -12.35 -6.49 13.82
CA ARG A 294 -13.20 -7.64 13.47
C ARG A 294 -13.91 -7.49 12.13
N GLU A 295 -14.08 -6.25 11.64
CA GLU A 295 -14.75 -5.93 10.39
C GLU A 295 -13.74 -5.48 9.34
N PHE A 296 -14.11 -5.56 8.05
CA PHE A 296 -13.23 -5.13 6.95
C PHE A 296 -12.87 -3.65 7.07
N PHE A 297 -13.87 -2.79 7.34
CA PHE A 297 -13.69 -1.43 7.81
C PHE A 297 -14.16 -1.32 9.25
N TRP A 298 -13.37 -0.75 10.12
CA TRP A 298 -13.66 -0.69 11.56
C TRP A 298 -15.00 -0.02 11.88
N HIS A 299 -15.33 1.08 11.14
CA HIS A 299 -16.59 1.80 11.36
C HIS A 299 -17.84 0.95 11.14
N GLN A 300 -17.76 -0.18 10.44
CA GLN A 300 -18.87 -1.10 10.24
C GLN A 300 -19.35 -1.73 11.56
N SER A 301 -18.43 -1.86 12.52
CA SER A 301 -18.76 -2.35 13.87
C SER A 301 -19.69 -1.40 14.64
N PHE A 302 -19.78 -0.13 14.23
CA PHE A 302 -20.63 0.86 14.87
C PHE A 302 -22.09 0.80 14.43
N LYS A 303 -22.43 0.10 13.34
CA LYS A 303 -23.78 -0.04 12.82
C LYS A 303 -24.50 1.32 12.70
N LEU A 304 -23.83 2.27 12.03
CA LEU A 304 -24.29 3.66 11.92
C LEU A 304 -25.71 3.74 11.34
N GLN A 305 -26.63 4.39 12.05
CA GLN A 305 -28.04 4.51 11.65
C GLN A 305 -28.69 5.77 12.23
N ASP A 306 -29.77 6.23 11.60
CA ASP A 306 -30.65 7.27 12.11
C ASP A 306 -31.71 6.73 13.11
N SER A 307 -32.55 7.60 13.64
CA SER A 307 -33.60 7.21 14.60
C SER A 307 -34.73 6.35 13.98
N ASN A 308 -34.75 6.18 12.67
CA ASN A 308 -35.70 5.30 11.97
C ASN A 308 -35.06 3.94 11.62
N GLY A 309 -33.80 3.70 12.05
CA GLY A 309 -33.05 2.48 11.71
C GLY A 309 -32.50 2.48 10.28
N ILE A 310 -32.51 3.63 9.61
CA ILE A 310 -31.93 3.75 8.26
C ILE A 310 -30.42 3.93 8.38
N ALA A 311 -29.65 3.07 7.71
CA ALA A 311 -28.18 3.14 7.74
C ALA A 311 -27.67 4.49 7.18
N ILE A 312 -26.79 5.13 7.94
CA ILE A 312 -26.08 6.35 7.55
C ILE A 312 -24.60 6.04 7.36
N PHE A 313 -23.91 6.89 6.60
CA PHE A 313 -22.51 6.68 6.24
C PHE A 313 -21.74 8.00 6.32
N PRO A 314 -20.44 7.96 6.68
CA PRO A 314 -19.56 9.09 6.43
C PRO A 314 -19.41 9.32 4.92
N GLU A 315 -19.21 10.56 4.51
CA GLU A 315 -19.06 10.93 3.10
C GLU A 315 -17.80 10.38 2.48
N TYR A 316 -16.73 10.25 3.28
CA TYR A 316 -15.42 9.75 2.84
C TYR A 316 -14.86 8.74 3.83
N ILE A 317 -14.24 7.69 3.29
CA ILE A 317 -13.52 6.69 4.07
C ILE A 317 -12.15 6.52 3.43
N SER A 318 -11.09 6.92 4.13
CA SER A 318 -9.70 6.78 3.67
C SER A 318 -9.06 5.52 4.23
N CYS A 319 -8.29 4.81 3.40
CA CYS A 319 -7.56 3.60 3.79
C CYS A 319 -6.17 3.59 3.18
N ALA A 320 -5.24 2.90 3.85
CA ALA A 320 -3.90 2.61 3.32
C ALA A 320 -3.27 1.44 4.09
N LYS A 321 -1.97 1.46 4.30
CA LYS A 321 -1.19 0.46 5.06
C LYS A 321 -1.44 -0.95 4.53
N LYS A 322 -2.33 -1.75 5.15
CA LYS A 322 -2.70 -3.08 4.63
C LYS A 322 -3.23 -3.06 3.20
N ALA A 323 -3.81 -1.96 2.77
CA ALA A 323 -4.19 -1.76 1.36
C ALA A 323 -3.01 -1.61 0.40
N GLN A 324 -1.77 -1.45 0.88
CA GLN A 324 -0.52 -1.32 0.11
C GLN A 324 -0.44 -0.07 -0.78
N THR A 325 -1.53 0.62 -0.95
CA THR A 325 -1.72 1.88 -1.66
C THR A 325 -2.64 2.78 -0.82
N GLY A 326 -2.83 4.04 -1.19
CA GLY A 326 -3.88 4.85 -0.63
C GLY A 326 -5.21 4.56 -1.34
N ILE A 327 -6.29 4.54 -0.59
CA ILE A 327 -7.65 4.33 -1.10
C ILE A 327 -8.56 5.36 -0.45
N LEU A 328 -9.39 6.00 -1.26
CA LEU A 328 -10.51 6.82 -0.80
C LEU A 328 -11.81 6.28 -1.38
N LEU A 329 -12.75 5.95 -0.49
CA LEU A 329 -14.11 5.60 -0.85
C LEU A 329 -15.01 6.83 -0.63
N THR A 330 -15.85 7.15 -1.61
CA THR A 330 -16.84 8.23 -1.49
C THR A 330 -18.25 7.66 -1.49
N THR A 331 -19.17 8.26 -0.72
CA THR A 331 -20.58 7.87 -0.68
C THR A 331 -21.50 8.95 -1.25
N ASN A 332 -20.94 10.08 -1.67
CA ASN A 332 -21.64 11.28 -2.11
C ASN A 332 -21.58 11.55 -3.62
N GLY A 333 -21.05 10.62 -4.42
CA GLY A 333 -21.00 10.71 -5.88
C GLY A 333 -19.82 11.52 -6.45
N GLU A 334 -18.93 12.03 -5.61
CA GLU A 334 -17.73 12.71 -6.11
C GLU A 334 -16.76 11.74 -6.75
N VAL A 335 -16.21 12.15 -7.89
CA VAL A 335 -15.25 11.39 -8.68
C VAL A 335 -14.00 12.25 -8.86
N LEU A 336 -12.85 11.66 -8.62
CA LEU A 336 -11.55 12.21 -8.99
C LEU A 336 -10.78 11.13 -9.72
N GLU A 337 -10.37 11.41 -10.94
CA GLU A 337 -9.44 10.52 -11.65
C GLU A 337 -8.01 10.85 -11.23
N SER A 338 -7.36 9.89 -10.59
CA SER A 338 -5.91 9.92 -10.36
C SER A 338 -5.28 8.75 -11.09
N ASN A 339 -4.16 9.01 -11.77
CA ASN A 339 -3.38 7.99 -12.47
C ASN A 339 -1.93 7.91 -11.95
N GLU A 340 -1.66 8.59 -10.84
CA GLU A 340 -0.36 8.55 -10.17
C GLU A 340 -0.35 7.41 -9.14
N TYR A 341 -0.41 6.14 -9.59
CA TYR A 341 -0.33 4.98 -8.73
C TYR A 341 0.48 3.86 -9.39
N GLN A 342 0.89 2.89 -8.59
CA GLN A 342 1.63 1.73 -9.06
C GLN A 342 0.76 0.49 -9.09
N LEU A 343 0.77 -0.23 -10.21
CA LEU A 343 0.03 -1.49 -10.34
C LEU A 343 0.50 -2.57 -9.38
N ALA A 344 1.79 -2.69 -9.12
CA ALA A 344 2.31 -3.62 -8.13
C ALA A 344 1.69 -3.38 -6.75
N SER A 345 1.53 -2.12 -6.35
CA SER A 345 0.89 -1.76 -5.08
C SER A 345 -0.60 -2.06 -5.08
N LEU A 346 -1.31 -1.78 -6.19
CA LEU A 346 -2.72 -2.14 -6.33
C LEU A 346 -2.93 -3.65 -6.28
N LEU A 347 -2.06 -4.42 -6.94
CA LEU A 347 -2.10 -5.88 -6.92
C LEU A 347 -1.83 -6.44 -5.52
N ARG A 348 -0.81 -5.92 -4.82
CA ARG A 348 -0.58 -6.27 -3.42
C ARG A 348 -1.81 -5.97 -2.56
N GLY A 349 -2.42 -4.79 -2.73
CA GLY A 349 -3.64 -4.39 -2.03
C GLY A 349 -4.83 -5.31 -2.33
N TYR A 350 -5.04 -5.64 -3.59
CA TYR A 350 -6.11 -6.52 -4.02
C TYR A 350 -5.94 -7.94 -3.48
N TYR A 351 -4.75 -8.52 -3.62
CA TYR A 351 -4.47 -9.87 -3.12
C TYR A 351 -4.49 -9.93 -1.60
N HIS A 352 -4.01 -8.86 -0.94
CA HIS A 352 -4.14 -8.74 0.50
C HIS A 352 -5.62 -8.71 0.93
N ALA A 353 -6.46 -7.91 0.26
CA ALA A 353 -7.88 -7.80 0.54
C ALA A 353 -8.60 -9.15 0.42
N LEU A 354 -8.36 -9.88 -0.67
CA LEU A 354 -8.94 -11.22 -0.87
C LEU A 354 -8.45 -12.22 0.19
N ALA A 355 -7.15 -12.25 0.47
CA ALA A 355 -6.56 -13.23 1.39
C ALA A 355 -6.93 -12.95 2.85
N ILE A 356 -6.96 -11.68 3.27
CA ILE A 356 -7.30 -11.35 4.66
C ILE A 356 -8.80 -11.56 4.93
N ASP A 357 -9.65 -11.37 3.93
CA ASP A 357 -11.08 -11.68 4.02
C ASP A 357 -11.33 -13.17 4.26
N GLN A 358 -10.49 -14.03 3.72
CA GLN A 358 -10.52 -15.49 3.99
C GLN A 358 -9.88 -15.88 5.34
N SER A 359 -9.32 -14.92 6.07
CA SER A 359 -8.59 -15.15 7.32
C SER A 359 -9.36 -14.74 8.58
N ARG A 360 -10.67 -14.49 8.46
CA ARG A 360 -11.51 -13.99 9.58
C ARG A 360 -11.46 -14.90 10.82
N SER A 361 -11.60 -16.20 10.62
CA SER A 361 -11.49 -17.18 11.71
C SER A 361 -10.11 -17.15 12.38
N ARG A 362 -9.05 -16.99 11.56
CA ARG A 362 -7.68 -16.88 12.06
C ARG A 362 -7.45 -15.60 12.86
N ILE A 363 -8.04 -14.49 12.43
CA ILE A 363 -7.99 -13.22 13.18
C ILE A 363 -8.69 -13.38 14.53
N ALA A 364 -9.86 -14.02 14.57
CA ALA A 364 -10.57 -14.29 15.80
C ALA A 364 -9.78 -15.18 16.78
N GLU A 365 -9.11 -16.23 16.28
CA GLU A 365 -8.21 -17.09 17.09
C GLU A 365 -7.04 -16.31 17.69
N ILE A 366 -6.42 -15.40 16.92
CA ILE A 366 -5.30 -14.56 17.38
C ILE A 366 -5.82 -13.60 18.44
N GLU A 367 -6.96 -12.94 18.21
CA GLU A 367 -7.58 -12.02 19.16
C GLU A 367 -7.90 -12.71 20.49
N GLU A 368 -8.55 -13.86 20.46
CA GLU A 368 -8.89 -14.62 21.65
C GLU A 368 -7.65 -14.99 22.47
N TYR A 369 -6.63 -15.51 21.78
CA TYR A 369 -5.40 -15.93 22.44
C TYR A 369 -4.61 -14.76 23.01
N CYS A 370 -4.46 -13.66 22.26
CA CYS A 370 -3.81 -12.44 22.73
C CYS A 370 -4.58 -11.79 23.90
N THR A 371 -5.91 -11.77 23.83
CA THR A 371 -6.76 -11.24 24.93
C THR A 371 -6.51 -11.99 26.23
N LYS A 372 -6.43 -13.33 26.16
CA LYS A 372 -6.13 -14.16 27.33
C LYS A 372 -4.75 -13.84 27.90
N MET A 373 -3.71 -13.89 27.06
CA MET A 373 -2.33 -13.63 27.47
C MET A 373 -2.14 -12.22 28.05
N LEU A 374 -2.79 -11.23 27.43
CA LEU A 374 -2.73 -9.83 27.88
C LEU A 374 -3.40 -9.63 29.25
N LYS A 375 -4.57 -10.21 29.45
CA LYS A 375 -5.25 -10.16 30.76
C LYS A 375 -4.41 -10.82 31.85
N GLU A 376 -3.83 -11.99 31.59
CA GLU A 376 -2.95 -12.68 32.52
C GLU A 376 -1.69 -11.85 32.84
N LEU A 377 -1.08 -11.18 31.85
CA LEU A 377 0.07 -10.31 32.05
C LEU A 377 -0.28 -9.12 32.97
N VAL A 378 -1.37 -8.40 32.68
CA VAL A 378 -1.79 -7.23 33.46
C VAL A 378 -2.19 -7.61 34.89
N ILE A 379 -2.78 -8.78 35.11
CA ILE A 379 -3.08 -9.28 36.47
C ILE A 379 -1.78 -9.52 37.26
N ARG A 380 -0.72 -10.04 36.62
CA ARG A 380 0.57 -10.31 37.28
C ARG A 380 1.43 -9.05 37.52
N ARG A 381 1.17 -7.97 36.80
CA ARG A 381 1.99 -6.77 36.77
C ARG A 381 1.16 -5.53 37.09
N GLU A 382 1.20 -5.09 38.35
CA GLU A 382 0.44 -3.90 38.83
C GLU A 382 0.86 -2.58 38.13
N GLN A 383 2.05 -2.56 37.50
CA GLN A 383 2.53 -1.44 36.71
C GLN A 383 1.89 -1.35 35.33
N LEU A 384 1.12 -2.34 34.93
CA LEU A 384 0.42 -2.37 33.64
C LEU A 384 -1.09 -2.25 33.86
N SER A 385 -1.74 -1.51 32.93
CA SER A 385 -3.19 -1.26 33.05
C SER A 385 -3.87 -1.22 31.68
N SER A 386 -5.18 -1.05 31.67
CA SER A 386 -6.01 -0.82 30.49
C SER A 386 -5.73 -1.79 29.32
N PRO A 387 -5.78 -3.12 29.54
CA PRO A 387 -5.56 -4.08 28.45
C PRO A 387 -6.66 -3.96 27.40
N ARG A 388 -6.25 -3.78 26.14
CA ARG A 388 -7.13 -3.61 24.98
C ARG A 388 -6.73 -4.57 23.86
N ALA A 389 -7.70 -5.31 23.30
CA ALA A 389 -7.48 -6.17 22.16
C ALA A 389 -8.72 -6.18 21.25
N CYS A 390 -8.50 -6.04 19.95
CA CYS A 390 -9.52 -6.17 18.92
C CYS A 390 -8.87 -6.60 17.60
N GLY A 391 -9.25 -7.77 17.13
CA GLY A 391 -8.67 -8.33 15.90
C GLY A 391 -7.16 -8.56 16.01
N LEU A 392 -6.40 -7.87 15.16
CA LEU A 392 -4.94 -7.94 15.12
C LEU A 392 -4.24 -6.82 15.92
N ALA A 393 -5.02 -5.98 16.59
CA ALA A 393 -4.50 -4.89 17.42
C ALA A 393 -4.63 -5.24 18.90
N PHE A 394 -3.56 -5.03 19.68
CA PHE A 394 -3.65 -4.99 21.11
C PHE A 394 -2.72 -3.94 21.71
N ALA A 395 -3.04 -3.48 22.91
CA ALA A 395 -2.28 -2.48 23.63
C ALA A 395 -2.49 -2.61 25.14
N PHE A 396 -1.60 -2.00 25.91
CA PHE A 396 -1.72 -1.77 27.34
C PHE A 396 -0.99 -0.52 27.76
N ASP A 397 -1.34 0.04 28.89
CA ASP A 397 -0.76 1.27 29.41
C ASP A 397 0.25 0.95 30.53
N LEU A 398 1.30 1.76 30.59
CA LEU A 398 2.27 1.79 31.68
C LEU A 398 1.79 2.79 32.74
N SER A 399 2.00 2.50 34.02
CA SER A 399 1.62 3.39 35.12
C SER A 399 2.49 4.64 35.27
N ASP A 400 3.73 4.63 34.70
CA ASP A 400 4.64 5.78 34.67
C ASP A 400 5.08 6.04 33.21
N ASP A 401 4.82 7.25 32.71
CA ASP A 401 5.22 7.71 31.37
C ASP A 401 6.74 7.62 31.13
N LYS A 402 7.56 7.68 32.20
CA LYS A 402 9.01 7.59 32.09
C LYS A 402 9.50 6.20 31.66
N ASP A 403 8.71 5.17 31.90
CA ASP A 403 9.11 3.81 31.60
C ASP A 403 8.99 3.49 30.11
N ILE A 404 8.21 4.27 29.35
CA ILE A 404 8.01 4.05 27.90
C ILE A 404 9.35 3.98 27.15
N ASN A 405 10.28 4.86 27.46
CA ASN A 405 11.60 4.89 26.81
C ASN A 405 12.43 3.64 27.14
N LYS A 406 12.35 3.14 28.39
CA LYS A 406 13.04 1.92 28.79
C LYS A 406 12.55 0.70 28.02
N PHE A 407 11.21 0.58 27.82
CA PHE A 407 10.61 -0.46 26.98
C PHE A 407 11.05 -0.34 25.53
N ILE A 408 11.08 0.88 24.97
CA ILE A 408 11.50 1.13 23.59
C ILE A 408 13.00 0.81 23.40
N GLU A 409 13.86 1.10 24.36
CA GLU A 409 15.29 0.77 24.30
C GLU A 409 15.58 -0.72 24.44
N ALA A 410 14.78 -1.45 25.25
CA ALA A 410 14.95 -2.88 25.48
C ALA A 410 14.47 -3.75 24.29
N ARG A 411 13.49 -3.30 23.51
CA ARG A 411 12.77 -4.11 22.51
C ARG A 411 13.68 -4.85 21.52
N PHE A 412 14.65 -4.15 20.93
CA PHE A 412 15.55 -4.79 19.96
C PHE A 412 16.53 -5.78 20.62
N LYS A 413 16.92 -5.54 21.86
CA LYS A 413 17.81 -6.44 22.62
C LYS A 413 17.15 -7.80 22.85
N VAL A 414 15.83 -7.82 23.04
CA VAL A 414 15.06 -9.06 23.20
C VAL A 414 14.46 -9.59 21.88
N GLY A 415 14.84 -9.01 20.74
CA GLY A 415 14.42 -9.49 19.43
C GLY A 415 12.98 -9.11 19.04
N LEU A 416 12.43 -8.01 19.56
CA LEU A 416 11.10 -7.52 19.25
C LEU A 416 11.12 -6.17 18.54
N LEU A 417 10.08 -5.92 17.74
CA LEU A 417 9.74 -4.60 17.21
C LEU A 417 8.28 -4.29 17.56
N TYR A 418 8.06 -3.24 18.33
CA TYR A 418 6.77 -2.64 18.63
C TYR A 418 6.94 -1.13 18.81
N TYR A 419 5.83 -0.40 18.93
CA TYR A 419 5.85 1.06 19.06
C TYR A 419 5.06 1.51 20.29
N ASN A 420 5.37 2.72 20.77
CA ASN A 420 4.53 3.43 21.71
C ASN A 420 3.42 4.21 20.99
N ALA A 421 2.41 4.61 21.74
CA ALA A 421 1.34 5.51 21.33
C ALA A 421 0.96 6.40 22.52
N GLY A 422 0.53 7.62 22.25
CA GLY A 422 0.32 8.59 23.34
C GLY A 422 1.57 8.78 24.20
N SER A 423 1.39 8.98 25.49
CA SER A 423 2.48 9.18 26.45
C SER A 423 2.96 7.90 27.15
N HIS A 424 2.08 6.92 27.32
CA HIS A 424 2.32 5.75 28.19
C HIS A 424 1.80 4.42 27.65
N THR A 425 1.29 4.37 26.42
CA THR A 425 0.74 3.15 25.81
C THR A 425 1.81 2.43 24.99
N LEU A 426 1.92 1.12 25.16
CA LEU A 426 2.59 0.22 24.22
C LEU A 426 1.56 -0.42 23.31
N ARG A 427 1.78 -0.34 22.00
CA ARG A 427 0.86 -0.85 20.98
C ARG A 427 1.51 -1.88 20.07
N PHE A 428 0.70 -2.84 19.70
CA PHE A 428 1.09 -3.98 18.88
C PHE A 428 0.12 -4.14 17.71
N ARG A 429 0.66 -4.56 16.57
CA ARG A 429 -0.09 -4.84 15.34
C ARG A 429 0.38 -6.18 14.82
N LEU A 430 -0.38 -7.23 15.09
CA LEU A 430 -0.05 -8.54 14.60
C LEU A 430 -0.47 -8.72 13.14
N ASN A 431 -0.12 -9.85 12.56
CA ASN A 431 -0.56 -10.27 11.24
C ASN A 431 -1.07 -11.71 11.29
N THR A 432 -1.73 -12.16 10.23
CA THR A 432 -2.36 -13.48 10.19
C THR A 432 -1.37 -14.64 10.20
N ALA A 433 -0.08 -14.38 9.98
CA ALA A 433 0.97 -15.41 10.02
C ALA A 433 1.38 -15.80 11.45
N TYR A 434 1.05 -15.02 12.48
CA TYR A 434 1.38 -15.36 13.86
C TYR A 434 0.80 -16.72 14.26
N LYS A 435 1.63 -17.59 14.83
CA LYS A 435 1.25 -18.87 15.45
C LYS A 435 1.25 -18.72 16.96
N LYS A 436 0.70 -19.68 17.70
CA LYS A 436 0.69 -19.65 19.17
C LYS A 436 2.09 -19.54 19.75
N GLU A 437 3.06 -20.24 19.16
CA GLU A 437 4.45 -20.20 19.57
C GLU A 437 5.07 -18.80 19.39
N ASP A 438 4.69 -18.09 18.33
CA ASP A 438 5.17 -16.72 18.06
C ASP A 438 4.56 -15.73 19.07
N ILE A 439 3.28 -15.90 19.42
CA ILE A 439 2.60 -15.09 20.45
C ILE A 439 3.20 -15.36 21.83
N ASN A 440 3.46 -16.62 22.17
CA ASN A 440 4.12 -16.97 23.43
C ASN A 440 5.48 -16.26 23.55
N PHE A 441 6.32 -16.36 22.51
CA PHE A 441 7.61 -15.67 22.50
C PHE A 441 7.43 -14.15 22.71
N LEU A 442 6.45 -13.52 22.07
CA LEU A 442 6.16 -12.10 22.24
C LEU A 442 5.89 -11.75 23.71
N PHE A 443 4.96 -12.46 24.35
CA PHE A 443 4.59 -12.18 25.73
C PHE A 443 5.68 -12.56 26.75
N GLU A 444 6.44 -13.63 26.49
CA GLU A 444 7.63 -13.98 27.29
C GLU A 444 8.68 -12.86 27.28
N GLN A 445 8.92 -12.25 26.10
CA GLN A 445 9.87 -11.15 26.02
C GLN A 445 9.34 -9.85 26.64
N ILE A 446 8.03 -9.57 26.53
CA ILE A 446 7.41 -8.44 27.26
C ILE A 446 7.59 -8.63 28.77
N GLU A 447 7.34 -9.83 29.30
CA GLU A 447 7.51 -10.13 30.72
C GLU A 447 8.98 -10.03 31.17
N ASN A 448 9.92 -10.50 30.35
CA ASN A 448 11.36 -10.33 30.55
C ASN A 448 11.76 -8.84 30.65
N ILE A 449 11.17 -7.96 29.82
CA ILE A 449 11.39 -6.50 29.94
C ILE A 449 10.79 -5.97 31.23
N CYS A 450 9.60 -6.41 31.64
CA CYS A 450 8.99 -6.04 32.92
C CYS A 450 9.88 -6.45 34.11
N ASP A 451 10.39 -7.69 34.11
CA ASP A 451 11.32 -8.19 35.11
C ASP A 451 12.57 -7.32 35.23
N HIS A 452 13.10 -6.90 34.07
CA HIS A 452 14.29 -6.03 34.03
C HIS A 452 14.00 -4.65 34.58
N ILE A 453 12.89 -4.02 34.19
CA ILE A 453 12.57 -2.62 34.53
C ILE A 453 12.06 -2.49 35.97
N TYR A 454 11.20 -3.41 36.42
CA TYR A 454 10.47 -3.30 37.67
C TYR A 454 11.06 -4.15 38.80
N ASP A 455 11.62 -5.31 38.48
CA ASP A 455 12.15 -6.24 39.49
C ASP A 455 13.69 -6.14 39.59
N GLY A 456 14.35 -5.33 38.74
CA GLY A 456 15.81 -5.15 38.76
C GLY A 456 16.60 -6.39 38.32
N LYS A 457 15.98 -7.33 37.61
CA LYS A 457 16.64 -8.53 37.08
C LYS A 457 17.47 -8.17 35.84
N ASP A 458 18.46 -8.95 35.53
CA ASP A 458 19.22 -8.82 34.29
C ASP A 458 18.31 -9.13 33.08
N LEU A 459 18.43 -8.32 32.01
CA LEU A 459 17.69 -8.56 30.79
C LEU A 459 18.21 -9.84 30.11
N VAL A 460 17.35 -10.86 30.01
CA VAL A 460 17.71 -12.12 29.39
C VAL A 460 17.65 -12.00 27.86
N LEU A 461 18.78 -12.16 27.21
CA LEU A 461 18.86 -12.11 25.74
C LEU A 461 18.50 -13.48 25.16
N PRO A 462 17.48 -13.58 24.28
CA PRO A 462 17.12 -14.86 23.66
C PRO A 462 18.23 -15.35 22.73
N THR A 463 18.61 -16.64 22.85
CA THR A 463 19.64 -17.27 22.00
C THR A 463 19.04 -17.97 20.78
N LYS A 464 17.75 -18.28 20.82
CA LYS A 464 17.01 -18.95 19.74
C LYS A 464 15.54 -18.62 19.82
N ILE A 465 14.87 -18.63 18.67
CA ILE A 465 13.40 -18.53 18.55
C ILE A 465 12.91 -19.77 17.82
N THR A 466 11.99 -20.50 18.44
CA THR A 466 11.37 -21.69 17.85
C THR A 466 10.01 -21.32 17.29
N THR A 467 9.80 -21.51 15.99
CA THR A 467 8.57 -21.11 15.29
C THR A 467 8.08 -22.20 14.35
N LYS A 468 6.78 -22.18 14.03
CA LYS A 468 6.17 -22.99 12.96
C LYS A 468 6.22 -22.31 11.57
N GLN A 469 6.91 -21.18 11.43
CA GLN A 469 7.04 -20.51 10.14
C GLN A 469 7.84 -21.37 9.14
N SER A 470 7.43 -21.34 7.88
CA SER A 470 8.12 -22.06 6.80
C SER A 470 9.39 -21.35 6.36
N ASN A 471 10.30 -22.08 5.72
CA ASN A 471 11.41 -21.47 5.02
C ASN A 471 10.89 -20.83 3.70
N PRO A 472 11.08 -19.53 3.45
CA PRO A 472 10.62 -18.88 2.22
C PRO A 472 11.39 -19.31 0.96
N ARG A 473 12.64 -19.81 1.08
CA ARG A 473 13.50 -20.15 -0.07
C ARG A 473 12.85 -21.13 -1.06
N THR A 474 12.08 -22.11 -0.55
CA THR A 474 11.37 -23.06 -1.43
C THR A 474 10.30 -22.37 -2.28
N ASN A 475 9.61 -21.35 -1.73
CA ASN A 475 8.66 -20.56 -2.52
C ASN A 475 9.40 -19.74 -3.58
N TYR A 476 10.50 -19.06 -3.23
CA TYR A 476 11.34 -18.34 -4.20
C TYR A 476 11.79 -19.26 -5.34
N LEU A 477 12.31 -20.44 -5.04
CA LEU A 477 12.75 -21.42 -6.04
C LEU A 477 11.66 -21.73 -7.07
N TRP A 478 10.43 -22.00 -6.62
CA TRP A 478 9.32 -22.31 -7.51
C TRP A 478 8.82 -21.09 -8.28
N HIS A 479 8.67 -19.96 -7.62
CA HIS A 479 8.15 -18.77 -8.27
C HIS A 479 9.15 -18.19 -9.29
N GLU A 480 10.45 -18.18 -8.97
CA GLU A 480 11.50 -17.79 -9.93
C GLU A 480 11.51 -18.74 -11.15
N LYS A 481 11.36 -20.07 -10.94
CA LYS A 481 11.29 -21.04 -12.04
C LYS A 481 10.06 -20.83 -12.93
N ILE A 482 8.85 -20.66 -12.33
CA ILE A 482 7.62 -20.41 -13.09
C ILE A 482 7.71 -19.08 -13.85
N LEU A 483 8.23 -18.01 -13.23
CA LEU A 483 8.43 -16.72 -13.88
C LEU A 483 9.37 -16.80 -15.07
N SER A 484 10.49 -17.51 -14.93
CA SER A 484 11.41 -17.77 -16.03
C SER A 484 10.72 -18.41 -17.23
N GLU A 485 9.83 -19.39 -16.96
CA GLU A 485 9.07 -20.05 -18.03
C GLU A 485 7.97 -19.17 -18.64
N ARG A 486 7.37 -18.26 -17.87
CA ARG A 486 6.39 -17.30 -18.40
C ARG A 486 7.02 -16.29 -19.36
N ILE A 487 8.26 -15.87 -19.06
CA ILE A 487 9.00 -14.93 -19.88
C ILE A 487 9.59 -15.61 -21.11
N ASN A 488 10.23 -16.76 -20.90
CA ASN A 488 10.92 -17.50 -21.94
C ASN A 488 10.73 -19.01 -21.76
N PRO A 489 9.64 -19.58 -22.29
CA PRO A 489 9.30 -20.99 -22.11
C PRO A 489 10.43 -21.93 -22.58
N SER A 490 10.90 -22.79 -21.69
CA SER A 490 11.85 -23.86 -21.96
C SER A 490 11.16 -25.12 -22.53
N SER A 491 11.89 -26.21 -22.66
CA SER A 491 11.28 -27.46 -23.07
C SER A 491 10.45 -28.10 -21.95
N VAL A 492 9.32 -28.72 -22.31
CA VAL A 492 8.47 -29.47 -21.36
C VAL A 492 9.29 -30.50 -20.58
N LYS A 493 10.28 -31.14 -21.23
CA LYS A 493 11.16 -32.12 -20.62
C LYS A 493 11.98 -31.54 -19.46
N GLU A 494 12.54 -30.35 -19.62
CA GLU A 494 13.31 -29.68 -18.54
C GLU A 494 12.43 -29.35 -17.35
N SER A 495 11.19 -28.93 -17.58
CA SER A 495 10.23 -28.68 -16.52
C SER A 495 9.80 -29.97 -15.80
N GLU A 496 9.60 -31.06 -16.52
CA GLU A 496 9.31 -32.38 -15.92
C GLU A 496 10.49 -32.91 -15.09
N GLU A 497 11.71 -32.75 -15.57
CA GLU A 497 12.94 -33.11 -14.83
C GLU A 497 13.06 -32.31 -13.53
N PHE A 498 12.82 -30.99 -13.56
CA PHE A 498 12.79 -30.14 -12.36
C PHE A 498 11.73 -30.61 -11.35
N ILE A 499 10.49 -30.83 -11.80
CA ILE A 499 9.39 -31.27 -10.95
C ILE A 499 9.68 -32.64 -10.33
N SER A 500 10.14 -33.59 -11.15
CA SER A 500 10.44 -34.94 -10.70
C SER A 500 11.58 -34.94 -9.66
N LYS A 501 12.64 -34.19 -9.92
CA LYS A 501 13.77 -34.03 -8.99
C LYS A 501 13.30 -33.42 -7.66
N PHE A 502 12.49 -32.36 -7.70
CA PHE A 502 11.97 -31.71 -6.51
C PHE A 502 11.17 -32.67 -5.62
N PHE A 503 10.18 -33.36 -6.17
CA PHE A 503 9.37 -34.29 -5.36
C PHE A 503 10.15 -35.49 -4.85
N LYS A 504 11.12 -35.98 -5.61
CA LYS A 504 12.02 -37.07 -5.18
C LYS A 504 12.91 -36.64 -4.01
N GLU A 505 13.56 -35.47 -4.10
CA GLU A 505 14.51 -34.99 -3.10
C GLU A 505 13.82 -34.53 -1.81
N HIS A 506 12.69 -33.82 -1.90
CA HIS A 506 12.03 -33.21 -0.74
C HIS A 506 10.96 -34.09 -0.08
N TYR A 507 10.38 -35.04 -0.82
CA TYR A 507 9.23 -35.82 -0.37
C TYR A 507 9.39 -37.34 -0.54
N SER A 508 10.43 -37.78 -1.23
CA SER A 508 10.60 -39.20 -1.62
C SER A 508 9.39 -39.72 -2.40
N LEU A 509 8.85 -38.89 -3.29
CA LEU A 509 7.70 -39.21 -4.16
C LEU A 509 8.14 -39.27 -5.62
N GLU A 510 7.51 -40.19 -6.39
CA GLU A 510 7.72 -40.31 -7.82
C GLU A 510 6.63 -39.57 -8.59
N LEU A 511 7.02 -38.74 -9.55
CA LEU A 511 6.09 -38.06 -10.45
C LEU A 511 5.67 -38.98 -11.59
N VAL A 512 4.38 -39.06 -11.89
CA VAL A 512 3.84 -39.74 -13.07
C VAL A 512 2.94 -38.80 -13.86
N ARG A 513 3.09 -38.81 -15.21
CA ARG A 513 2.12 -38.22 -16.13
C ARG A 513 1.01 -39.23 -16.32
N ILE A 514 -0.26 -38.83 -16.04
CA ILE A 514 -1.43 -39.65 -16.29
C ILE A 514 -1.95 -39.30 -17.67
N THR A 515 -1.90 -40.27 -18.58
CA THR A 515 -2.25 -40.13 -19.99
C THR A 515 -3.35 -41.11 -20.38
N LYS A 516 -3.93 -40.93 -21.55
CA LYS A 516 -4.91 -41.87 -22.10
C LYS A 516 -4.42 -43.33 -22.10
N SER A 517 -3.13 -43.53 -22.34
CA SER A 517 -2.53 -44.90 -22.42
C SER A 517 -2.40 -45.59 -21.06
N ASN A 518 -2.17 -44.87 -19.99
CA ASN A 518 -1.96 -45.42 -18.63
C ASN A 518 -3.13 -45.14 -17.66
N PHE A 519 -4.14 -44.38 -18.04
CA PHE A 519 -5.28 -44.02 -17.19
C PHE A 519 -5.95 -45.25 -16.55
N LYS A 520 -6.13 -46.33 -17.32
CA LYS A 520 -6.74 -47.58 -16.81
C LYS A 520 -6.00 -48.12 -15.57
N THR A 521 -4.67 -47.97 -15.51
CA THR A 521 -3.85 -48.42 -14.38
C THR A 521 -4.16 -47.64 -13.10
N TYR A 522 -4.46 -46.35 -13.23
CA TYR A 522 -4.69 -45.47 -12.10
C TYR A 522 -6.18 -45.21 -11.80
N LYS A 523 -7.10 -45.58 -12.71
CA LYS A 523 -8.54 -45.29 -12.60
C LYS A 523 -9.09 -45.60 -11.21
N LYS A 524 -8.86 -46.85 -10.75
CA LYS A 524 -9.35 -47.27 -9.43
C LYS A 524 -8.76 -46.49 -8.26
N GLN A 525 -7.48 -46.20 -8.35
CA GLN A 525 -6.82 -45.40 -7.30
C GLN A 525 -7.34 -43.96 -7.25
N ILE A 526 -7.68 -43.36 -8.39
CA ILE A 526 -8.30 -42.02 -8.47
C ILE A 526 -9.67 -42.02 -7.83
N GLU A 527 -10.50 -43.02 -8.12
CA GLU A 527 -11.82 -43.21 -7.49
C GLU A 527 -11.71 -43.36 -5.96
N ASP A 528 -10.75 -44.16 -5.50
CA ASP A 528 -10.50 -44.39 -4.08
C ASP A 528 -10.06 -43.09 -3.39
N ILE A 529 -9.17 -42.27 -3.99
CA ILE A 529 -8.77 -40.97 -3.51
C ILE A 529 -9.97 -40.03 -3.38
N GLN A 530 -10.87 -39.98 -4.37
CA GLN A 530 -12.07 -39.14 -4.30
C GLN A 530 -12.99 -39.54 -3.15
N LYS A 531 -13.17 -40.85 -2.92
CA LYS A 531 -13.97 -41.36 -1.81
C LYS A 531 -13.35 -41.17 -0.43
N GLU A 532 -12.01 -41.22 -0.34
CA GLU A 532 -11.28 -41.02 0.92
C GLU A 532 -11.26 -39.57 1.37
N VAL A 533 -11.20 -38.63 0.41
CA VAL A 533 -10.98 -37.22 0.69
C VAL A 533 -12.27 -36.41 0.73
N TYR A 534 -13.26 -36.76 -0.11
CA TYR A 534 -14.46 -35.95 -0.28
C TYR A 534 -15.75 -36.68 0.07
N GLU A 535 -16.71 -35.92 0.60
CA GLU A 535 -18.08 -36.34 0.76
C GLU A 535 -18.70 -36.64 -0.61
N PRO A 536 -19.70 -37.54 -0.69
CA PRO A 536 -20.30 -37.97 -1.98
C PRO A 536 -20.73 -36.84 -2.91
N ALA A 537 -21.31 -35.77 -2.36
CA ALA A 537 -21.74 -34.59 -3.13
C ALA A 537 -20.60 -33.74 -3.69
N ARG A 538 -19.36 -33.95 -3.21
CA ARG A 538 -18.17 -33.20 -3.62
C ARG A 538 -17.17 -34.00 -4.45
N GLN A 539 -17.42 -35.28 -4.62
CA GLN A 539 -16.57 -36.17 -5.43
C GLN A 539 -16.66 -35.81 -6.93
N THR A 540 -15.53 -35.72 -7.56
CA THR A 540 -15.47 -35.55 -9.01
C THR A 540 -15.69 -36.90 -9.70
N GLU A 541 -16.66 -36.97 -10.60
CA GLU A 541 -16.96 -38.16 -11.36
C GLU A 541 -15.76 -38.62 -12.19
N ILE A 542 -15.49 -39.95 -12.17
CA ILE A 542 -14.31 -40.51 -12.84
C ILE A 542 -14.30 -40.28 -14.34
N GLU A 543 -15.50 -40.16 -14.95
CA GLU A 543 -15.69 -39.83 -16.35
C GLU A 543 -15.12 -38.45 -16.73
N LYS A 544 -15.16 -37.51 -15.81
CA LYS A 544 -14.56 -36.18 -16.02
C LYS A 544 -13.04 -36.28 -16.11
N PHE A 545 -12.39 -37.05 -15.23
CA PHE A 545 -10.96 -37.33 -15.30
C PHE A 545 -10.57 -38.04 -16.60
N GLN A 546 -11.36 -39.07 -17.00
CA GLN A 546 -11.15 -39.77 -18.25
C GLN A 546 -11.26 -38.83 -19.45
N LYS A 547 -12.29 -38.00 -19.48
CA LYS A 547 -12.50 -36.99 -20.52
C LYS A 547 -11.29 -36.02 -20.63
N VAL A 548 -10.70 -35.61 -19.52
CA VAL A 548 -9.52 -34.77 -19.52
C VAL A 548 -8.35 -35.44 -20.22
N VAL A 549 -7.97 -36.67 -19.84
CA VAL A 549 -6.81 -37.35 -20.42
C VAL A 549 -7.00 -37.83 -21.87
N GLU A 550 -8.24 -37.82 -22.35
CA GLU A 550 -8.59 -38.18 -23.74
C GLU A 550 -8.53 -36.99 -24.71
N HIS A 551 -8.44 -35.75 -24.19
CA HIS A 551 -8.49 -34.52 -25.02
C HIS A 551 -7.31 -33.59 -24.68
N GLU A 552 -6.67 -33.11 -25.73
CA GLU A 552 -5.62 -32.07 -25.58
C GLU A 552 -6.21 -30.64 -25.73
N PRO A 553 -5.63 -29.63 -25.12
CA PRO A 553 -4.51 -29.74 -24.18
C PRO A 553 -4.96 -30.22 -22.79
N ASN A 554 -4.11 -31.04 -22.16
CA ASN A 554 -4.30 -31.40 -20.75
C ASN A 554 -2.97 -31.52 -20.02
N ILE A 555 -3.03 -31.34 -18.68
CA ILE A 555 -1.92 -31.60 -17.77
C ILE A 555 -2.49 -32.42 -16.62
N SER A 556 -2.14 -33.70 -16.59
CA SER A 556 -2.63 -34.65 -15.59
C SER A 556 -1.44 -35.30 -14.89
N LEU A 557 -1.32 -35.05 -13.59
CA LEU A 557 -0.16 -35.45 -12.75
C LEU A 557 -0.63 -36.37 -11.62
N GLY A 558 0.19 -37.34 -11.27
CA GLY A 558 0.08 -38.12 -10.06
C GLY A 558 1.43 -38.17 -9.32
N LEU A 559 1.37 -38.27 -8.00
CA LEU A 559 2.54 -38.54 -7.15
C LEU A 559 2.37 -39.92 -6.52
N ILE A 560 3.41 -40.74 -6.63
CA ILE A 560 3.40 -42.11 -6.19
C ILE A 560 4.37 -42.30 -5.03
N LYS A 561 3.92 -43.05 -4.01
CA LYS A 561 4.74 -43.59 -2.93
C LYS A 561 4.48 -45.09 -2.82
N GLU A 562 5.54 -45.88 -2.92
CA GLU A 562 5.44 -47.36 -2.81
C GLU A 562 4.37 -47.98 -3.74
N GLY A 563 4.28 -47.51 -4.98
CA GLY A 563 3.36 -47.97 -5.99
C GLY A 563 1.90 -47.47 -5.88
N LYS A 564 1.59 -46.61 -4.89
CA LYS A 564 0.26 -46.01 -4.68
C LYS A 564 0.25 -44.52 -4.95
N LEU A 565 -0.83 -44.03 -5.60
CA LEU A 565 -1.07 -42.60 -5.74
C LEU A 565 -1.38 -41.99 -4.37
N VAL A 566 -0.64 -40.95 -4.01
CA VAL A 566 -0.83 -40.16 -2.78
C VAL A 566 -1.33 -38.75 -3.03
N ALA A 567 -1.18 -38.26 -4.27
CA ALA A 567 -1.76 -36.98 -4.71
C ALA A 567 -1.98 -37.00 -6.22
N ILE A 568 -2.98 -36.24 -6.66
CA ILE A 568 -3.32 -36.07 -8.08
C ILE A 568 -3.62 -34.60 -8.39
N SER A 569 -3.39 -34.18 -9.65
CA SER A 569 -3.83 -32.88 -10.15
C SER A 569 -4.15 -33.00 -11.64
N PHE A 570 -5.36 -32.54 -12.03
CA PHE A 570 -5.88 -32.64 -13.39
C PHE A 570 -6.35 -31.27 -13.88
N ALA A 571 -5.83 -30.87 -15.03
CA ALA A 571 -6.30 -29.70 -15.77
C ALA A 571 -6.53 -30.07 -17.23
N GLY A 572 -7.67 -29.72 -17.78
CA GLY A 572 -8.05 -30.00 -19.17
C GLY A 572 -8.55 -28.77 -19.90
N ALA A 573 -8.65 -28.84 -21.23
CA ALA A 573 -9.17 -27.75 -22.04
C ALA A 573 -10.50 -27.23 -21.48
N ILE A 574 -10.63 -25.93 -21.30
CA ILE A 574 -11.78 -25.29 -20.62
C ILE A 574 -13.10 -25.63 -21.34
N GLY A 575 -13.08 -25.72 -22.65
CA GLY A 575 -14.25 -26.10 -23.48
C GLY A 575 -14.84 -27.46 -23.16
N LEU A 576 -14.14 -28.34 -22.42
CA LEU A 576 -14.68 -29.62 -21.96
C LEU A 576 -15.74 -29.49 -20.87
N PHE A 577 -15.86 -28.31 -20.26
CA PHE A 577 -16.66 -28.05 -19.06
C PHE A 577 -17.79 -27.02 -19.28
N PRO A 578 -18.61 -27.13 -20.36
CA PRO A 578 -19.60 -26.09 -20.67
C PRO A 578 -20.79 -26.08 -19.68
N HIS A 579 -20.93 -27.10 -18.85
CA HIS A 579 -22.01 -27.22 -17.88
C HIS A 579 -21.59 -26.75 -16.47
N GLU A 580 -20.31 -26.50 -16.24
CA GLU A 580 -19.87 -25.91 -14.98
C GLU A 580 -20.36 -24.48 -14.88
N ARG A 581 -21.11 -24.18 -13.80
CA ARG A 581 -21.77 -22.89 -13.62
C ARG A 581 -20.73 -21.76 -13.63
N GLY A 582 -21.00 -20.71 -14.40
CA GLY A 582 -20.17 -19.53 -14.53
C GLY A 582 -19.02 -19.64 -15.54
N LEU A 583 -18.57 -20.85 -15.93
CA LEU A 583 -17.44 -20.97 -16.87
C LEU A 583 -17.74 -20.41 -18.26
N ARG A 584 -18.99 -20.45 -18.73
CA ARG A 584 -19.37 -19.85 -20.03
C ARG A 584 -19.32 -18.31 -20.00
N GLN A 585 -19.24 -17.70 -18.82
CA GLN A 585 -19.21 -16.26 -18.65
C GLN A 585 -17.78 -15.71 -18.63
N VAL A 586 -16.78 -16.60 -18.50
CA VAL A 586 -15.39 -16.14 -18.44
C VAL A 586 -14.87 -15.75 -19.80
N LYS A 587 -13.96 -14.79 -19.83
CA LYS A 587 -13.46 -14.12 -21.03
C LYS A 587 -12.85 -15.08 -22.05
N TYR A 588 -12.12 -16.09 -21.62
CA TYR A 588 -11.37 -17.01 -22.48
C TYR A 588 -11.97 -18.42 -22.53
N PHE A 589 -13.29 -18.56 -22.37
CA PHE A 589 -13.96 -19.86 -22.43
C PHE A 589 -13.77 -20.56 -23.77
N ASN A 590 -13.71 -19.81 -24.87
CA ASN A 590 -13.57 -20.34 -26.22
C ASN A 590 -12.12 -20.40 -26.74
N ASP A 591 -11.13 -20.13 -25.86
CA ASP A 591 -9.72 -20.23 -26.19
C ASP A 591 -9.22 -21.66 -26.03
N ASP A 592 -8.80 -22.29 -27.12
CA ASP A 592 -8.34 -23.69 -27.19
C ASP A 592 -6.99 -23.93 -26.48
N LYS A 593 -6.25 -22.85 -26.12
CA LYS A 593 -5.03 -22.86 -25.28
C LYS A 593 -5.27 -22.54 -23.81
N THR A 594 -6.52 -22.54 -23.39
CA THR A 594 -6.88 -22.26 -22.00
C THR A 594 -7.37 -23.53 -21.29
N LEU A 595 -6.82 -23.74 -20.10
CA LEU A 595 -7.15 -24.87 -19.24
C LEU A 595 -8.18 -24.49 -18.16
N TYR A 596 -8.90 -25.52 -17.70
CA TYR A 596 -9.64 -25.51 -16.44
C TYR A 596 -9.06 -26.55 -15.48
N MET A 597 -8.75 -26.12 -14.25
CA MET A 597 -8.28 -26.99 -13.17
C MET A 597 -9.46 -27.78 -12.62
N LEU A 598 -9.54 -29.05 -12.98
CA LEU A 598 -10.63 -29.93 -12.55
C LEU A 598 -10.50 -30.32 -11.08
N ASP A 599 -9.29 -30.74 -10.68
CA ASP A 599 -9.06 -31.30 -9.34
C ASP A 599 -7.57 -31.20 -8.94
N THR A 600 -7.32 -30.97 -7.65
CA THR A 600 -6.00 -31.14 -7.02
C THR A 600 -6.22 -31.71 -5.62
N THR A 601 -5.91 -32.98 -5.44
CA THR A 601 -6.22 -33.72 -4.23
C THR A 601 -5.00 -34.41 -3.66
N THR A 602 -4.85 -34.38 -2.32
CA THR A 602 -3.82 -35.12 -1.57
C THR A 602 -4.51 -35.98 -0.50
N VAL A 603 -4.14 -37.25 -0.40
CA VAL A 603 -4.71 -38.16 0.60
C VAL A 603 -4.40 -37.73 2.06
N PRO A 604 -5.26 -38.06 3.05
CA PRO A 604 -5.16 -37.55 4.42
C PRO A 604 -3.79 -37.71 5.06
N GLY A 605 -3.12 -38.85 4.89
CA GLY A 605 -1.78 -39.14 5.45
C GLY A 605 -0.65 -38.27 4.89
N HIS A 606 -0.90 -37.50 3.82
CA HIS A 606 0.04 -36.64 3.14
C HIS A 606 -0.42 -35.17 3.06
N GLN A 607 -1.56 -34.84 3.69
CA GLN A 607 -2.05 -33.47 3.80
C GLN A 607 -1.17 -32.64 4.76
N ASN A 608 -1.32 -31.29 4.67
CA ASN A 608 -0.57 -30.31 5.49
C ASN A 608 0.97 -30.35 5.32
N GLN A 609 1.49 -31.05 4.32
CA GLN A 609 2.90 -31.12 3.94
C GLN A 609 3.24 -30.27 2.72
N MET A 610 2.35 -29.39 2.28
CA MET A 610 2.47 -28.54 1.09
C MET A 610 2.50 -29.29 -0.26
N ILE A 611 2.30 -30.60 -0.29
CA ILE A 611 2.36 -31.44 -1.50
C ILE A 611 1.36 -30.94 -2.56
N GLY A 612 0.10 -30.71 -2.19
CA GLY A 612 -0.92 -30.20 -3.11
C GLY A 612 -0.56 -28.84 -3.70
N ARG A 613 0.09 -27.97 -2.92
CA ARG A 613 0.58 -26.67 -3.41
C ARG A 613 1.60 -26.84 -4.52
N PHE A 614 2.65 -27.61 -4.26
CA PHE A 614 3.72 -27.81 -5.24
C PHE A 614 3.24 -28.62 -6.45
N LEU A 615 2.29 -29.51 -6.27
CA LEU A 615 1.66 -30.21 -7.40
C LEU A 615 0.88 -29.25 -8.30
N LYS A 616 0.19 -28.27 -7.71
CA LYS A 616 -0.46 -27.20 -8.48
C LYS A 616 0.57 -26.32 -9.19
N TYR A 617 1.66 -25.96 -8.53
CA TYR A 617 2.78 -25.23 -9.15
C TYR A 617 3.39 -25.99 -10.31
N ALA A 618 3.47 -27.33 -10.21
CA ALA A 618 3.92 -28.19 -11.30
C ALA A 618 2.98 -28.11 -12.52
N VAL A 619 1.67 -28.07 -12.31
CA VAL A 619 0.71 -27.89 -13.42
C VAL A 619 0.90 -26.54 -14.09
N GLU A 620 1.05 -25.46 -13.30
CA GLU A 620 1.31 -24.12 -13.84
C GLU A 620 2.63 -24.08 -14.64
N LEU A 621 3.71 -24.63 -14.10
CA LEU A 621 5.02 -24.71 -14.76
C LEU A 621 4.93 -25.44 -16.10
N LEU A 622 4.24 -26.58 -16.14
CA LEU A 622 4.02 -27.32 -17.38
C LEU A 622 3.11 -26.57 -18.35
N GLY A 623 2.13 -25.84 -17.85
CA GLY A 623 1.29 -24.95 -18.67
C GLY A 623 2.12 -23.88 -19.38
N CYS A 624 3.07 -23.26 -18.66
CA CYS A 624 4.01 -22.29 -19.21
C CYS A 624 4.89 -22.93 -20.32
N SER A 625 5.51 -24.07 -20.03
CA SER A 625 6.40 -24.79 -20.96
C SER A 625 5.66 -25.30 -22.21
N ASN A 626 4.36 -25.61 -22.09
CA ASN A 626 3.49 -25.95 -23.21
C ASN A 626 2.94 -24.72 -23.97
N LYS A 627 3.33 -23.50 -23.58
CA LYS A 627 2.90 -22.25 -24.20
C LYS A 627 1.38 -22.09 -24.24
N LEU A 628 0.71 -22.50 -23.16
CA LEU A 628 -0.71 -22.28 -22.96
C LEU A 628 -0.95 -20.86 -22.46
N ASN A 629 -2.16 -20.31 -22.68
CA ASN A 629 -2.45 -18.91 -22.38
C ASN A 629 -2.85 -18.70 -20.94
N TYR A 630 -3.86 -19.46 -20.48
CA TYR A 630 -4.45 -19.27 -19.15
C TYR A 630 -4.84 -20.61 -18.52
N ILE A 631 -4.97 -20.58 -17.18
CA ILE A 631 -5.63 -21.64 -16.44
C ILE A 631 -6.71 -21.03 -15.55
N TYR A 632 -7.92 -21.55 -15.65
CA TYR A 632 -9.05 -21.20 -14.79
C TYR A 632 -9.21 -22.20 -13.66
N GLY A 633 -9.74 -21.72 -12.54
CA GLY A 633 -10.15 -22.56 -11.43
C GLY A 633 -11.30 -21.94 -10.64
N ARG A 634 -11.87 -22.72 -9.71
CA ARG A 634 -12.97 -22.31 -8.83
C ARG A 634 -12.58 -22.58 -7.39
N ASN A 635 -12.92 -21.63 -6.50
CA ASN A 635 -12.79 -21.80 -5.06
C ASN A 635 -14.07 -21.36 -4.36
N ARG A 636 -14.58 -22.19 -3.44
CA ARG A 636 -15.63 -21.79 -2.53
C ARG A 636 -15.13 -20.74 -1.56
N ASP A 637 -15.91 -19.67 -1.38
CA ASP A 637 -15.63 -18.62 -0.45
C ASP A 637 -15.63 -19.15 0.98
N GLN A 638 -14.71 -18.70 1.82
CA GLN A 638 -14.48 -19.07 3.21
C GLN A 638 -14.12 -20.57 3.47
N LEU A 639 -14.49 -21.50 2.62
CA LEU A 639 -14.17 -22.92 2.79
C LEU A 639 -12.75 -23.26 2.29
N ALA A 640 -12.35 -22.70 1.16
CA ALA A 640 -11.11 -23.03 0.46
C ALA A 640 -10.06 -21.91 0.53
N GLY A 641 -10.03 -21.17 1.64
CA GLY A 641 -9.15 -20.00 1.80
C GLY A 641 -7.66 -20.29 1.57
N GLY A 642 -7.15 -21.45 2.02
CA GLY A 642 -5.79 -21.88 1.74
C GLY A 642 -5.52 -22.12 0.26
N MET A 643 -6.48 -22.69 -0.48
CA MET A 643 -6.36 -22.91 -1.92
C MET A 643 -6.45 -21.58 -2.68
N LEU A 644 -7.29 -20.66 -2.25
CA LEU A 644 -7.34 -19.33 -2.84
C LEU A 644 -5.98 -18.62 -2.70
N GLN A 645 -5.33 -18.69 -1.53
CA GLN A 645 -3.99 -18.12 -1.36
C GLN A 645 -2.94 -18.73 -2.31
N ILE A 646 -3.02 -20.05 -2.55
CA ILE A 646 -2.15 -20.73 -3.53
C ILE A 646 -2.41 -20.20 -4.94
N ASN A 647 -3.66 -20.04 -5.33
CA ASN A 647 -4.03 -19.52 -6.65
C ASN A 647 -3.57 -18.06 -6.80
N LEU A 648 -3.81 -17.23 -5.79
CA LEU A 648 -3.34 -15.85 -5.79
C LEU A 648 -1.81 -15.80 -5.93
N SER A 649 -1.07 -16.73 -5.30
CA SER A 649 0.39 -16.78 -5.41
C SER A 649 0.92 -17.03 -6.82
N LEU A 650 0.07 -17.50 -7.72
CA LEU A 650 0.37 -17.75 -9.14
C LEU A 650 -0.10 -16.62 -10.07
N GLY A 651 -0.52 -15.50 -9.50
CA GLY A 651 -1.01 -14.35 -10.28
C GLY A 651 -2.49 -14.50 -10.69
N ALA A 652 -3.28 -15.24 -9.93
CA ALA A 652 -4.70 -15.40 -10.23
C ALA A 652 -5.48 -14.10 -10.03
N ILE A 653 -6.34 -13.78 -10.99
CA ILE A 653 -7.28 -12.66 -10.94
C ILE A 653 -8.69 -13.25 -10.81
N ALA A 654 -9.45 -12.83 -9.80
CA ALA A 654 -10.85 -13.19 -9.68
C ALA A 654 -11.66 -12.49 -10.79
N GLU A 655 -12.27 -13.26 -11.68
CA GLU A 655 -13.00 -12.76 -12.84
C GLU A 655 -14.51 -12.79 -12.61
N VAL A 656 -15.01 -13.81 -11.93
CA VAL A 656 -16.44 -13.99 -11.65
C VAL A 656 -16.63 -14.36 -10.18
N TYR A 657 -17.64 -13.76 -9.57
CA TYR A 657 -18.13 -14.13 -8.25
C TYR A 657 -19.58 -14.61 -8.36
N LEU A 658 -19.81 -15.88 -8.02
CA LEU A 658 -21.11 -16.53 -8.09
C LEU A 658 -21.71 -16.60 -6.69
N ARG A 659 -22.82 -15.90 -6.48
CA ARG A 659 -23.58 -16.00 -5.25
C ARG A 659 -24.45 -17.27 -5.27
N GLU A 660 -24.59 -17.88 -4.10
CA GLU A 660 -25.46 -19.03 -3.88
C GLU A 660 -25.24 -20.17 -4.88
N ASP A 661 -23.97 -20.42 -5.24
CA ASP A 661 -23.62 -21.54 -6.13
C ASP A 661 -23.79 -22.89 -5.43
N TYR A 662 -23.73 -22.90 -4.12
CA TYR A 662 -24.02 -24.04 -3.23
C TYR A 662 -25.11 -23.66 -2.23
N PRO A 663 -26.37 -23.60 -2.63
CA PRO A 663 -27.47 -23.07 -1.83
C PRO A 663 -27.76 -23.87 -0.53
N ASP A 664 -27.38 -25.15 -0.51
CA ASP A 664 -27.56 -26.05 0.63
C ASP A 664 -26.50 -25.88 1.74
N ASP A 665 -25.49 -25.09 1.50
CA ASP A 665 -24.43 -24.77 2.49
C ASP A 665 -24.56 -23.32 2.96
N GLU A 666 -25.07 -23.11 4.17
CA GLU A 666 -25.36 -21.79 4.68
C GLU A 666 -24.10 -20.91 4.87
N GLU A 667 -22.93 -21.51 5.13
CA GLU A 667 -21.70 -20.81 5.43
C GLU A 667 -20.82 -20.56 4.19
N HIS A 668 -20.85 -21.50 3.21
CA HIS A 668 -19.90 -21.55 2.11
C HIS A 668 -20.57 -21.69 0.75
N ARG A 669 -21.62 -20.89 0.52
CA ARG A 669 -22.46 -20.99 -0.67
C ARG A 669 -21.90 -20.30 -1.91
N ASP A 670 -20.98 -19.36 -1.75
CA ASP A 670 -20.46 -18.52 -2.83
C ASP A 670 -19.15 -19.08 -3.43
N VAL A 671 -18.85 -18.70 -4.68
CA VAL A 671 -17.69 -19.22 -5.42
C VAL A 671 -16.97 -18.09 -6.16
N TYR A 672 -15.63 -18.07 -6.07
CA TYR A 672 -14.76 -17.31 -6.97
C TYR A 672 -14.35 -18.18 -8.16
N ILE A 673 -14.47 -17.63 -9.37
CA ILE A 673 -13.79 -18.14 -10.56
C ILE A 673 -12.63 -17.21 -10.85
N TYR A 674 -11.45 -17.78 -10.90
CA TYR A 674 -10.22 -17.05 -11.10
C TYR A 674 -9.47 -17.54 -12.33
N ARG A 675 -8.60 -16.69 -12.85
CA ARG A 675 -7.75 -16.92 -14.03
C ARG A 675 -6.30 -16.59 -13.69
N SER A 676 -5.37 -17.50 -13.95
CA SER A 676 -3.92 -17.29 -13.89
C SER A 676 -3.34 -17.23 -15.30
N PRO A 677 -2.43 -16.30 -15.63
CA PRO A 677 -1.71 -16.31 -16.90
C PRO A 677 -0.64 -17.41 -16.89
N LEU A 678 -0.43 -18.10 -18.01
CA LEU A 678 0.62 -19.13 -18.18
C LEU A 678 1.81 -18.63 -19.00
N VAL A 679 1.59 -17.68 -19.89
CA VAL A 679 2.66 -16.97 -20.61
C VAL A 679 2.39 -15.47 -20.53
N TRP A 680 3.45 -14.69 -20.56
CA TRP A 680 3.32 -13.26 -20.77
C TRP A 680 3.13 -13.00 -22.24
N GLN A 681 1.89 -12.69 -22.61
CA GLN A 681 1.57 -12.37 -24.00
C GLN A 681 2.29 -11.10 -24.43
N GLU A 682 2.82 -11.09 -25.64
CA GLU A 682 3.22 -9.84 -26.28
C GLU A 682 1.93 -9.06 -26.59
N ASP A 683 1.82 -7.85 -26.06
CA ASP A 683 0.73 -6.97 -26.42
C ASP A 683 0.83 -6.66 -27.91
N GLU A 684 -0.19 -7.02 -28.70
CA GLU A 684 -0.27 -6.69 -30.13
C GLU A 684 -0.30 -5.17 -30.39
N VAL A 685 -0.60 -4.40 -29.35
CA VAL A 685 -0.55 -2.94 -29.36
C VAL A 685 0.69 -2.50 -28.60
N LYS A 686 1.75 -2.18 -29.33
CA LYS A 686 2.90 -1.43 -28.79
C LYS A 686 2.40 -0.05 -28.39
N ILE A 687 1.91 0.08 -27.15
CA ILE A 687 1.59 1.37 -26.57
C ILE A 687 2.89 2.01 -26.10
N THR A 688 3.51 2.73 -27.00
CA THR A 688 4.72 3.52 -26.78
C THR A 688 4.47 4.75 -25.90
N ASN A 689 3.38 4.82 -25.15
CA ASN A 689 2.76 6.06 -24.76
C ASN A 689 2.87 6.41 -23.30
N THR A 690 3.81 5.82 -22.58
CA THR A 690 3.79 5.98 -21.13
C THR A 690 5.18 6.21 -20.59
N ILE A 691 5.79 7.18 -21.18
CA ILE A 691 7.02 7.71 -20.63
C ILE A 691 6.63 8.83 -19.69
N PRO A 692 7.06 8.80 -18.46
CA PRO A 692 8.18 8.09 -17.86
C PRO A 692 7.73 7.03 -16.88
N ARG A 693 7.33 5.90 -17.38
CA ARG A 693 7.25 4.79 -16.48
C ARG A 693 8.60 4.15 -16.34
N PRO A 694 8.99 3.80 -15.10
CA PRO A 694 10.08 2.87 -14.93
C PRO A 694 9.79 1.66 -15.82
N ASN A 695 10.78 1.14 -16.50
CA ASN A 695 10.76 -0.04 -17.37
C ASN A 695 10.24 0.06 -18.80
N ILE A 696 9.81 1.20 -19.28
CA ILE A 696 9.64 1.35 -20.74
C ILE A 696 10.96 1.14 -21.48
N PHE A 697 12.09 1.39 -20.82
CA PHE A 697 13.43 1.37 -21.38
C PHE A 697 14.24 0.12 -21.02
N GLY A 698 13.75 -0.74 -20.12
CA GLY A 698 14.45 -1.93 -19.66
C GLY A 698 13.74 -3.21 -20.08
N GLU A 699 14.49 -4.19 -20.57
CA GLU A 699 14.00 -5.55 -20.68
C GLU A 699 13.78 -6.11 -19.27
N ILE A 700 12.64 -6.76 -19.05
CA ILE A 700 12.41 -7.52 -17.85
C ILE A 700 13.21 -8.83 -18.00
N THR A 701 14.37 -8.87 -17.35
CA THR A 701 15.24 -10.04 -17.39
C THR A 701 14.99 -10.94 -16.18
N ASN A 702 15.31 -12.22 -16.31
CA ASN A 702 15.27 -13.17 -15.18
C ASN A 702 16.18 -12.71 -14.02
N GLU A 703 17.31 -12.07 -14.32
CA GLU A 703 18.23 -11.50 -13.34
C GLU A 703 17.56 -10.37 -12.55
N PHE A 704 16.97 -9.40 -13.25
CA PHE A 704 16.24 -8.29 -12.60
C PHE A 704 15.11 -8.80 -11.70
N ILE A 705 14.34 -9.80 -12.17
CA ILE A 705 13.27 -10.41 -11.36
C ILE A 705 13.86 -11.09 -10.12
N SER A 706 14.88 -11.92 -10.27
CA SER A 706 15.48 -12.65 -9.15
C SER A 706 16.06 -11.70 -8.09
N GLU A 707 16.65 -10.58 -8.52
CA GLU A 707 17.19 -9.57 -7.61
C GLU A 707 16.10 -8.77 -6.89
N ASN A 708 14.99 -8.49 -7.56
CA ASN A 708 13.99 -7.51 -7.09
C ASN A 708 12.64 -8.12 -6.66
N ILE A 709 12.42 -9.43 -6.79
CA ILE A 709 11.16 -10.06 -6.38
C ILE A 709 10.87 -9.84 -4.89
N GLY A 710 11.89 -9.82 -4.04
CA GLY A 710 11.76 -9.54 -2.60
C GLY A 710 11.24 -8.12 -2.33
N GLU A 711 11.76 -7.13 -3.07
CA GLU A 711 11.31 -5.73 -3.01
C GLU A 711 9.87 -5.57 -3.50
N LEU A 712 9.50 -6.34 -4.52
CA LEU A 712 8.16 -6.31 -5.10
C LEU A 712 7.11 -6.87 -4.13
N ILE A 713 7.38 -7.98 -3.45
CA ILE A 713 6.37 -8.69 -2.66
C ILE A 713 6.33 -8.29 -1.18
N ASN A 714 7.36 -7.62 -0.65
CA ASN A 714 7.43 -7.20 0.75
C ASN A 714 7.56 -5.67 0.86
N LYS A 715 6.44 -4.97 0.97
CA LYS A 715 6.47 -3.52 1.19
C LYS A 715 6.84 -3.19 2.64
N ILE A 716 8.07 -2.77 2.86
CA ILE A 716 8.54 -2.29 4.16
C ILE A 716 8.34 -0.77 4.31
N CYS A 717 8.33 -0.29 5.54
CA CYS A 717 8.30 1.14 5.85
C CYS A 717 9.71 1.73 5.72
N LEU A 718 10.03 2.34 4.58
CA LEU A 718 11.35 2.91 4.28
C LEU A 718 11.76 4.02 5.27
N SER A 719 10.79 4.63 5.94
CA SER A 719 11.08 5.56 7.05
C SER A 719 11.80 4.89 8.22
N ASN A 720 11.64 3.58 8.41
CA ASN A 720 12.17 2.83 9.55
C ASN A 720 13.24 1.82 9.17
N PHE A 721 13.06 1.13 8.04
CA PHE A 721 13.93 0.05 7.60
C PHE A 721 14.24 0.20 6.11
N VAL A 722 15.40 -0.27 5.70
CA VAL A 722 15.83 -0.24 4.31
C VAL A 722 16.48 -1.58 3.96
N SER A 723 16.47 -1.93 2.67
CA SER A 723 17.23 -3.04 2.12
C SER A 723 18.56 -2.55 1.54
N GLU A 724 19.51 -3.46 1.29
CA GLU A 724 20.74 -3.13 0.59
C GLU A 724 20.47 -2.65 -0.83
N THR A 725 19.57 -3.33 -1.55
CA THR A 725 19.11 -2.94 -2.90
C THR A 725 18.58 -1.50 -2.93
N PHE A 726 17.77 -1.11 -1.94
CA PHE A 726 17.27 0.27 -1.85
C PHE A 726 18.40 1.28 -1.70
N LEU A 727 19.38 1.02 -0.84
CA LEU A 727 20.51 1.92 -0.62
C LEU A 727 21.40 2.03 -1.86
N GLU A 728 21.66 0.94 -2.57
CA GLU A 728 22.39 0.94 -3.84
C GLU A 728 21.69 1.78 -4.91
N ASN A 729 20.37 1.64 -5.00
CA ASN A 729 19.56 2.44 -5.91
C ASN A 729 19.55 3.94 -5.54
N LEU A 730 19.48 4.28 -4.24
CA LEU A 730 19.64 5.65 -3.77
C LEU A 730 21.01 6.22 -4.15
N LYS A 731 22.07 5.44 -3.95
CA LYS A 731 23.43 5.83 -4.33
C LYS A 731 23.50 6.14 -5.82
N TYR A 732 22.91 5.28 -6.67
CA TYR A 732 22.88 5.53 -8.11
C TYR A 732 22.17 6.86 -8.44
N ILE A 733 20.97 7.10 -7.96
CA ILE A 733 20.24 8.34 -8.29
C ILE A 733 20.91 9.60 -7.71
N SER A 734 21.75 9.48 -6.69
CA SER A 734 22.56 10.60 -6.17
C SER A 734 23.62 11.06 -7.16
N THR A 735 24.06 10.19 -8.10
CA THR A 735 25.02 10.54 -9.14
C THR A 735 24.41 11.30 -10.30
N LEU A 736 23.08 11.37 -10.37
CA LEU A 736 22.33 12.03 -11.46
C LEU A 736 22.11 13.53 -11.21
N VAL A 737 22.56 14.05 -10.08
CA VAL A 737 22.34 15.45 -9.68
C VAL A 737 23.65 16.11 -9.20
N PRO A 738 23.74 17.45 -9.25
CA PRO A 738 24.89 18.16 -8.75
C PRO A 738 25.15 17.93 -7.25
N GLN A 739 26.41 17.95 -6.83
CA GLN A 739 26.85 17.81 -5.44
C GLN A 739 26.22 18.85 -4.50
N THR A 740 25.81 19.99 -5.03
CA THR A 740 25.06 21.01 -4.27
C THR A 740 23.71 20.55 -3.80
N LEU A 741 23.10 19.53 -4.43
CA LEU A 741 21.79 18.95 -4.15
C LEU A 741 21.91 17.53 -3.54
N ARG A 742 22.88 17.32 -2.68
CA ARG A 742 23.26 16.00 -2.15
C ARG A 742 22.30 15.38 -1.13
N HIS A 743 21.42 16.18 -0.53
CA HIS A 743 20.47 15.68 0.46
C HIS A 743 19.23 15.12 -0.22
N ILE A 744 18.94 13.84 0.02
CA ILE A 744 17.88 13.11 -0.65
C ILE A 744 16.78 12.73 0.34
N TYR A 745 15.52 13.09 0.00
CA TYR A 745 14.32 12.56 0.64
C TYR A 745 13.50 11.81 -0.40
N THR A 746 13.08 10.60 -0.07
CA THR A 746 12.14 9.84 -0.90
C THR A 746 10.70 10.11 -0.47
N THR A 747 9.75 9.92 -1.39
CA THR A 747 8.32 10.17 -1.20
C THR A 747 7.49 9.12 -1.92
N SER A 748 6.22 9.01 -1.57
CA SER A 748 5.30 8.08 -2.23
C SER A 748 4.71 8.61 -3.54
N GLY A 749 4.92 9.90 -3.88
CA GLY A 749 4.40 10.51 -5.11
C GLY A 749 4.79 11.97 -5.28
N GLN A 750 4.36 12.55 -6.39
CA GLN A 750 4.71 13.94 -6.77
C GLN A 750 4.17 14.97 -5.77
N ALA A 751 2.93 14.84 -5.35
CA ALA A 751 2.33 15.77 -4.40
C ALA A 751 3.05 15.79 -3.06
N GLU A 752 3.54 14.64 -2.58
CA GLU A 752 4.35 14.56 -1.36
C GLU A 752 5.70 15.24 -1.52
N CYS A 753 6.31 15.22 -2.71
CA CYS A 753 7.54 15.98 -2.99
C CYS A 753 7.33 17.48 -2.76
N VAL A 754 6.24 18.03 -3.30
CA VAL A 754 5.88 19.45 -3.11
C VAL A 754 5.75 19.79 -1.63
N ASP A 755 4.96 19.00 -0.90
CA ASP A 755 4.74 19.23 0.52
C ASP A 755 6.03 19.12 1.35
N LYS A 756 6.90 18.13 1.07
CA LYS A 756 8.18 17.97 1.75
C LYS A 756 9.12 19.14 1.47
N ILE A 757 9.25 19.59 0.23
CA ILE A 757 10.11 20.72 -0.12
C ILE A 757 9.58 22.01 0.49
N TYR A 758 8.28 22.28 0.37
CA TYR A 758 7.68 23.47 1.00
C TYR A 758 7.93 23.49 2.50
N LYS A 759 7.70 22.37 3.18
CA LYS A 759 7.98 22.25 4.63
C LYS A 759 9.46 22.43 4.96
N ALA A 760 10.36 21.87 4.16
CA ALA A 760 11.79 22.01 4.37
C ALA A 760 12.24 23.46 4.26
N VAL A 761 11.80 24.16 3.23
CA VAL A 761 12.11 25.59 3.03
C VAL A 761 11.51 26.44 4.14
N LEU A 762 10.25 26.20 4.52
CA LEU A 762 9.57 26.91 5.61
C LEU A 762 10.24 26.66 6.97
N PHE A 763 10.70 25.42 7.22
CA PHE A 763 11.41 25.08 8.46
C PHE A 763 12.70 25.87 8.63
N LYS A 764 13.45 26.06 7.54
CA LYS A 764 14.72 26.80 7.52
C LYS A 764 14.55 28.32 7.50
N GLU A 765 13.39 28.82 7.06
CA GLU A 765 13.13 30.26 7.02
C GLU A 765 13.00 30.84 8.45
N GLU A 766 13.74 31.91 8.73
CA GLU A 766 13.72 32.59 10.03
C GLU A 766 12.42 33.41 10.21
N ASP A 767 12.04 34.16 9.17
CA ASP A 767 10.77 34.92 9.18
C ASP A 767 9.59 34.00 8.82
N LYS A 768 8.97 33.37 9.81
CA LYS A 768 7.84 32.47 9.67
C LYS A 768 6.59 33.10 9.04
N THR A 769 6.59 34.42 8.79
CA THR A 769 5.53 35.10 8.05
C THR A 769 5.75 35.04 6.54
N ARG A 770 6.93 34.62 6.06
CA ARG A 770 7.22 34.31 4.66
C ARG A 770 6.65 32.95 4.30
N GLN A 771 5.43 32.88 3.82
CA GLN A 771 4.69 31.64 3.55
C GLN A 771 4.17 31.56 2.12
N LYS A 772 4.14 32.72 1.43
CA LYS A 772 3.64 32.80 0.05
C LYS A 772 4.67 32.29 -0.94
N VAL A 773 4.20 31.61 -1.98
CA VAL A 773 5.05 31.11 -3.07
C VAL A 773 4.67 31.75 -4.39
N ILE A 774 5.60 31.68 -5.35
CA ILE A 774 5.38 32.03 -6.75
C ILE A 774 5.30 30.75 -7.57
N SER A 775 4.36 30.68 -8.51
CA SER A 775 4.25 29.66 -9.53
C SER A 775 3.95 30.25 -10.89
N PHE A 776 3.92 29.44 -11.94
CA PHE A 776 3.70 29.86 -13.30
C PHE A 776 2.49 29.15 -13.92
N ARG A 777 1.70 29.89 -14.72
CA ARG A 777 0.53 29.34 -15.40
C ARG A 777 0.93 28.20 -16.33
N GLY A 778 0.18 27.12 -16.28
CA GLY A 778 0.41 25.93 -17.06
C GLY A 778 1.52 25.00 -16.54
N HIS A 779 2.18 25.33 -15.41
CA HIS A 779 3.06 24.41 -14.72
C HIS A 779 2.29 23.44 -13.84
N TYR A 780 2.80 22.22 -13.68
CA TYR A 780 2.12 21.16 -12.94
C TYR A 780 3.00 20.55 -11.85
N PHE A 781 2.44 20.41 -10.67
CA PHE A 781 3.15 19.96 -9.47
C PHE A 781 2.41 18.82 -8.74
N GLY A 782 1.52 18.11 -9.44
CA GLY A 782 0.66 17.07 -8.85
C GLY A 782 -0.69 17.60 -8.42
N SER A 783 -1.61 16.67 -8.13
CA SER A 783 -3.00 16.95 -7.74
C SER A 783 -3.41 16.32 -6.41
N GLY A 784 -2.53 15.55 -5.77
CA GLY A 784 -2.84 14.75 -4.58
C GLY A 784 -2.81 15.52 -3.25
N SER A 785 -2.41 16.80 -3.22
CA SER A 785 -2.43 17.62 -2.00
C SER A 785 -2.96 19.03 -2.25
N PHE A 786 -3.37 19.72 -1.19
CA PHE A 786 -3.79 21.12 -1.29
C PHE A 786 -2.67 22.02 -1.80
N MET A 787 -1.43 21.81 -1.34
CA MET A 787 -0.29 22.61 -1.78
C MET A 787 0.04 22.35 -3.25
N SER A 788 0.10 21.10 -3.69
CA SER A 788 0.37 20.75 -5.08
C SER A 788 -0.68 21.35 -6.02
N ARG A 789 -1.97 21.26 -5.67
CA ARG A 789 -3.07 21.87 -6.43
C ARG A 789 -2.99 23.40 -6.45
N SER A 790 -2.68 24.00 -5.30
CA SER A 790 -2.52 25.46 -5.23
C SER A 790 -1.37 25.95 -6.11
N ILE A 791 -0.22 25.25 -6.10
CA ILE A 791 0.92 25.63 -6.96
C ILE A 791 0.63 25.38 -8.45
N SER A 792 -0.21 24.36 -8.77
CA SER A 792 -0.64 24.02 -10.14
C SER A 792 -1.77 24.90 -10.69
N GLU A 793 -2.18 25.94 -9.97
CA GLU A 793 -3.29 26.87 -10.35
C GLU A 793 -4.63 26.15 -10.56
N GLU A 794 -4.96 25.18 -9.71
CA GLU A 794 -6.28 24.56 -9.72
C GLU A 794 -7.35 25.57 -9.27
N LYS A 795 -8.58 25.45 -9.82
CA LYS A 795 -9.68 26.42 -9.59
C LYS A 795 -10.02 26.69 -8.12
N ASP A 796 -9.74 25.72 -7.25
CA ASP A 796 -9.98 25.80 -5.81
C ASP A 796 -8.68 25.97 -5.01
N ALA A 797 -7.78 26.86 -5.46
CA ALA A 797 -6.54 27.16 -4.78
C ALA A 797 -6.77 27.53 -3.31
N TYR A 798 -6.16 26.78 -2.41
CA TYR A 798 -6.35 26.90 -0.96
C TYR A 798 -5.27 27.77 -0.31
N PHE A 799 -4.03 27.60 -0.74
CA PHE A 799 -2.87 28.34 -0.18
C PHE A 799 -2.54 29.61 -0.98
N PRO A 800 -1.86 30.58 -0.36
CA PRO A 800 -1.51 31.85 -1.00
C PRO A 800 -0.37 31.66 -2.02
N VAL A 801 -0.70 31.68 -3.29
CA VAL A 801 0.22 31.59 -4.42
C VAL A 801 0.09 32.83 -5.30
N SER A 802 1.20 33.36 -5.81
CA SER A 802 1.24 34.36 -6.88
C SER A 802 1.55 33.69 -8.20
N TYR A 803 0.68 33.84 -9.19
CA TYR A 803 0.87 33.23 -10.50
C TYR A 803 1.37 34.25 -11.51
N PHE A 804 2.37 33.84 -12.28
CA PHE A 804 2.90 34.58 -13.43
C PHE A 804 2.66 33.80 -14.72
N ASP A 805 2.70 34.50 -15.85
CA ASP A 805 2.64 33.82 -17.13
C ASP A 805 3.93 33.01 -17.35
N HIS A 806 3.81 31.90 -18.06
CA HIS A 806 4.96 31.10 -18.44
C HIS A 806 5.98 31.96 -19.19
N PRO A 807 7.29 31.98 -18.79
CA PRO A 807 8.31 32.77 -19.45
C PRO A 807 8.64 32.21 -20.85
N THR A 808 8.45 33.03 -21.85
CA THR A 808 8.80 32.77 -23.26
C THR A 808 9.87 33.75 -23.70
N GLN A 809 10.50 33.55 -24.87
CA GLN A 809 11.47 34.50 -25.41
C GLN A 809 10.89 35.92 -25.59
N GLU A 810 9.57 36.04 -25.79
CA GLU A 810 8.88 37.31 -26.00
C GLU A 810 8.57 38.05 -24.69
N ASN A 811 8.31 37.32 -23.59
CA ASN A 811 7.82 37.92 -22.34
C ASN A 811 8.79 37.77 -21.15
N GLU A 812 9.88 37.00 -21.26
CA GLU A 812 10.75 36.63 -20.11
C GLU A 812 11.30 37.84 -19.37
N GLU A 813 11.61 38.95 -20.07
CA GLU A 813 12.12 40.17 -19.43
C GLU A 813 11.04 40.90 -18.64
N LEU A 814 9.80 40.88 -19.13
CA LEU A 814 8.64 41.47 -18.43
C LEU A 814 8.33 40.64 -17.18
N VAL A 815 8.19 39.32 -17.33
CA VAL A 815 7.91 38.40 -16.22
C VAL A 815 8.99 38.53 -15.15
N LEU A 816 10.26 38.60 -15.50
CA LEU A 816 11.35 38.77 -14.55
C LEU A 816 11.25 40.10 -13.76
N LYS A 817 10.96 41.23 -14.47
CA LYS A 817 10.74 42.51 -13.79
C LYS A 817 9.55 42.53 -12.85
N GLU A 818 8.46 41.87 -13.21
CA GLU A 818 7.29 41.71 -12.35
C GLU A 818 7.62 40.88 -11.10
N ILE A 819 8.33 39.75 -11.26
CA ILE A 819 8.81 38.93 -10.14
C ILE A 819 9.72 39.75 -9.23
N GLU A 820 10.70 40.48 -9.81
CA GLU A 820 11.61 41.34 -9.03
C GLU A 820 10.86 42.41 -8.22
N LYS A 821 9.78 42.95 -8.75
CA LYS A 821 8.92 43.89 -8.03
C LYS A 821 8.17 43.23 -6.89
N ILE A 822 7.60 42.04 -7.13
CA ILE A 822 6.79 41.32 -6.13
C ILE A 822 7.65 40.82 -4.97
N VAL A 823 8.82 40.24 -5.22
CA VAL A 823 9.70 39.72 -4.15
C VAL A 823 10.26 40.82 -3.24
N LYS A 824 10.31 42.08 -3.70
CA LYS A 824 10.68 43.23 -2.89
C LYS A 824 9.55 43.74 -1.95
N VAL A 825 8.26 43.46 -2.33
CA VAL A 825 7.12 44.04 -1.64
C VAL A 825 6.37 42.97 -0.81
N GLN A 826 6.34 41.75 -1.29
CA GLN A 826 5.66 40.64 -0.62
C GLN A 826 6.64 39.67 0.01
N LYS A 827 6.21 39.02 1.10
CA LYS A 827 6.97 38.01 1.82
C LYS A 827 6.89 36.65 1.09
N ILE A 828 7.69 36.52 0.02
CA ILE A 828 7.77 35.31 -0.79
C ILE A 828 8.78 34.34 -0.17
N LEU A 829 8.37 33.09 0.04
CA LEU A 829 9.19 32.01 0.56
C LEU A 829 10.01 31.35 -0.55
N ALA A 830 9.34 30.95 -1.62
CA ALA A 830 9.97 30.18 -2.70
C ALA A 830 9.28 30.44 -4.06
N ILE A 831 10.02 30.12 -5.13
CA ILE A 831 9.55 30.11 -6.52
C ILE A 831 9.58 28.66 -7.00
N PHE A 832 8.42 28.12 -7.35
CA PHE A 832 8.28 26.80 -7.94
C PHE A 832 8.17 26.92 -9.45
N ILE A 833 9.03 26.27 -10.19
CA ILE A 833 9.08 26.34 -11.65
C ILE A 833 9.42 24.98 -12.27
N GLU A 834 8.78 24.67 -13.40
CA GLU A 834 9.21 23.59 -14.28
C GLU A 834 10.10 24.17 -15.38
N PRO A 835 11.39 23.84 -15.45
CA PRO A 835 12.25 24.25 -16.56
C PRO A 835 11.73 23.78 -17.91
N SER A 836 11.03 22.65 -17.94
CA SER A 836 10.40 22.07 -19.11
C SER A 836 8.95 21.66 -18.76
N PRO A 837 8.00 22.61 -18.80
CA PRO A 837 6.63 22.37 -18.35
C PRO A 837 5.87 21.46 -19.32
N GLN A 838 5.42 20.34 -18.82
CA GLN A 838 4.81 19.28 -19.62
C GLN A 838 3.42 19.64 -20.16
N LYS A 839 2.64 20.41 -19.42
CA LYS A 839 1.32 20.88 -19.89
C LYS A 839 1.43 21.89 -21.05
N LEU A 840 2.59 22.48 -21.28
CA LEU A 840 2.79 23.54 -22.26
C LEU A 840 3.53 23.08 -23.55
N ASN A 841 3.49 21.80 -23.88
CA ASN A 841 4.02 21.27 -25.15
C ASN A 841 5.41 21.81 -25.51
N ASN A 842 6.41 21.63 -24.63
CA ASN A 842 7.82 21.98 -24.85
C ASN A 842 8.17 23.46 -24.96
N LYS A 843 7.39 24.33 -24.42
CA LYS A 843 7.87 25.69 -24.21
C LYS A 843 8.88 25.70 -23.07
N ASN A 844 10.09 25.23 -23.32
CA ASN A 844 11.14 25.23 -22.32
C ASN A 844 11.45 26.65 -21.86
N VAL A 845 11.68 26.81 -20.58
CA VAL A 845 12.17 28.06 -20.00
C VAL A 845 13.60 28.26 -20.44
N SER A 846 13.97 29.48 -20.90
CA SER A 846 15.32 29.76 -21.35
C SER A 846 16.35 29.68 -20.20
N SER A 847 17.55 29.17 -20.48
CA SER A 847 18.65 29.17 -19.49
C SER A 847 18.99 30.60 -19.01
N LYS A 848 18.89 31.59 -19.88
CA LYS A 848 19.09 33.03 -19.57
C LYS A 848 18.06 33.47 -18.50
N PHE A 849 16.78 33.10 -18.65
CA PHE A 849 15.75 33.44 -17.68
C PHE A 849 16.04 32.75 -16.32
N LEU A 850 16.35 31.46 -16.31
CA LEU A 850 16.65 30.72 -15.08
C LEU A 850 17.84 31.32 -14.32
N VAL A 851 18.92 31.70 -15.02
CA VAL A 851 20.08 32.35 -14.42
C VAL A 851 19.72 33.72 -13.84
N ASN A 852 18.93 34.51 -14.55
CA ASN A 852 18.51 35.83 -14.05
C ASN A 852 17.50 35.70 -12.89
N LEU A 853 16.58 34.73 -12.95
CA LEU A 853 15.66 34.41 -11.87
C LEU A 853 16.42 34.01 -10.60
N SER A 854 17.46 33.18 -10.73
CA SER A 854 18.33 32.78 -9.61
C SER A 854 19.01 33.99 -8.95
N LYS A 855 19.51 34.94 -9.72
CA LYS A 855 20.09 36.19 -9.21
C LYS A 855 19.06 37.04 -8.43
N VAL A 856 17.86 37.20 -8.99
CA VAL A 856 16.76 37.94 -8.34
C VAL A 856 16.34 37.25 -7.04
N ALA A 857 16.15 35.94 -7.07
CA ALA A 857 15.76 35.16 -5.92
C ALA A 857 16.80 35.22 -4.79
N SER A 858 18.05 34.94 -5.09
CA SER A 858 19.19 34.99 -4.14
C SER A 858 19.32 36.34 -3.47
N LYS A 859 19.25 37.43 -4.24
CA LYS A 859 19.32 38.82 -3.70
C LYS A 859 18.20 39.11 -2.68
N ASN A 860 17.06 38.47 -2.76
CA ASN A 860 15.91 38.71 -1.91
C ASN A 860 15.66 37.55 -0.90
N GLY A 861 16.61 36.60 -0.77
CA GLY A 861 16.49 35.46 0.13
C GLY A 861 15.33 34.50 -0.20
N VAL A 862 14.92 34.45 -1.48
CA VAL A 862 13.85 33.57 -1.97
C VAL A 862 14.47 32.28 -2.51
N LYS A 863 13.90 31.13 -2.17
CA LYS A 863 14.39 29.82 -2.62
C LYS A 863 13.81 29.46 -3.99
N ILE A 864 14.61 28.79 -4.82
CA ILE A 864 14.15 28.28 -6.12
C ILE A 864 13.99 26.76 -6.06
N VAL A 865 12.84 26.30 -6.48
CA VAL A 865 12.45 24.88 -6.53
C VAL A 865 12.14 24.48 -7.97
N TYR A 866 12.89 23.51 -8.48
CA TYR A 866 12.60 22.92 -9.79
C TYR A 866 11.76 21.66 -9.65
N ASN A 867 10.71 21.55 -10.49
CA ASN A 867 10.08 20.28 -10.79
C ASN A 867 10.60 19.80 -12.14
N ILE A 868 11.25 18.64 -12.17
CA ILE A 868 11.81 18.08 -13.39
C ILE A 868 11.18 16.73 -13.71
N SER A 869 11.13 16.39 -14.97
CA SER A 869 10.73 15.03 -15.36
C SER A 869 11.83 14.03 -14.99
N SER A 870 11.44 12.80 -14.71
CA SER A 870 12.38 11.70 -14.41
C SER A 870 13.36 11.43 -15.56
N GLN A 871 13.01 11.78 -16.77
CA GLN A 871 13.88 11.67 -17.95
C GLN A 871 15.01 12.68 -17.93
N MET A 872 14.75 13.89 -17.44
CA MET A 872 15.78 14.95 -17.31
C MET A 872 16.79 14.63 -16.19
N LEU A 873 16.50 13.68 -15.31
CA LEU A 873 17.50 13.16 -14.37
C LEU A 873 18.60 12.42 -15.16
N SER A 874 19.64 13.11 -15.54
CA SER A 874 20.76 12.60 -16.31
C SER A 874 22.04 13.36 -15.97
N THR A 875 23.17 12.84 -16.39
CA THR A 875 24.47 13.49 -16.20
C THR A 875 24.54 14.89 -16.85
N SER A 876 23.74 15.17 -17.87
CA SER A 876 23.62 16.51 -18.46
C SER A 876 23.07 17.55 -17.49
N PHE A 877 22.30 17.13 -16.49
CA PHE A 877 21.81 18.03 -15.44
C PHE A 877 22.92 18.54 -14.52
N LEU A 878 24.04 17.79 -14.42
CA LEU A 878 25.21 18.17 -13.63
C LEU A 878 25.85 19.49 -14.07
N THR A 879 25.68 19.87 -15.33
CA THR A 879 26.29 21.06 -15.98
C THR A 879 25.35 22.26 -16.07
N MET A 880 24.16 22.21 -15.44
CA MET A 880 23.24 23.36 -15.45
C MET A 880 23.89 24.58 -14.78
N GLU A 881 23.89 25.71 -15.49
CA GLU A 881 24.42 26.96 -14.98
C GLU A 881 23.58 27.55 -13.83
N ALA A 882 22.24 27.43 -13.92
CA ALA A 882 21.31 27.88 -12.90
C ALA A 882 20.84 26.69 -12.06
N GLN A 883 21.52 26.40 -10.96
CA GLN A 883 21.12 25.35 -10.03
C GLN A 883 20.06 25.84 -9.05
N PRO A 884 19.02 25.03 -8.74
CA PRO A 884 18.00 25.38 -7.74
C PRO A 884 18.50 25.13 -6.31
N ASP A 885 17.81 25.68 -5.32
CA ASP A 885 18.02 25.36 -3.91
C ASP A 885 17.46 23.98 -3.53
N ALA A 886 16.35 23.58 -4.17
CA ALA A 886 15.77 22.24 -4.09
C ALA A 886 15.18 21.82 -5.43
N MET A 887 15.08 20.51 -5.62
CA MET A 887 14.56 19.92 -6.84
C MET A 887 13.73 18.70 -6.51
N MET A 888 12.66 18.52 -7.24
CA MET A 888 11.84 17.32 -7.15
C MET A 888 11.77 16.61 -8.50
N ALA A 889 11.68 15.30 -8.46
CA ALA A 889 11.39 14.46 -9.61
C ALA A 889 10.44 13.32 -9.19
N TYR A 890 9.38 13.15 -9.95
CA TYR A 890 8.53 11.95 -9.83
C TYR A 890 9.12 10.85 -10.71
N LEU A 891 9.50 9.74 -10.07
CA LEU A 891 10.18 8.62 -10.75
C LEU A 891 9.20 7.60 -11.34
N GLY A 892 7.92 7.78 -11.07
CA GLY A 892 6.85 6.85 -11.44
C GLY A 892 6.44 5.93 -10.29
N GLY A 893 5.27 5.29 -10.43
CA GLY A 893 4.73 4.41 -9.41
C GLY A 893 4.52 5.12 -8.07
N GLN A 894 5.00 4.52 -6.98
CA GLN A 894 4.99 5.11 -5.65
C GLN A 894 6.38 5.62 -5.26
N MET A 895 7.03 6.36 -6.15
CA MET A 895 8.36 6.92 -5.89
C MET A 895 8.52 8.33 -6.46
N GLY A 896 8.70 9.28 -5.58
CA GLY A 896 9.21 10.61 -5.87
C GLY A 896 10.50 10.86 -5.09
N VAL A 897 11.29 11.82 -5.53
CA VAL A 897 12.56 12.19 -4.90
C VAL A 897 12.64 13.71 -4.76
N CYS A 898 13.07 14.16 -3.59
CA CYS A 898 13.44 15.53 -3.32
C CYS A 898 14.95 15.61 -3.10
N TYR A 899 15.62 16.41 -3.91
CA TYR A 899 17.03 16.72 -3.74
C TYR A 899 17.16 18.14 -3.17
N MET A 900 17.96 18.32 -2.14
CA MET A 900 18.05 19.59 -1.41
C MET A 900 19.49 20.02 -1.21
N SER A 901 19.69 21.32 -1.27
CA SER A 901 20.94 21.96 -0.83
C SER A 901 21.08 21.92 0.69
N ASN A 902 22.25 22.23 1.21
CA ASN A 902 22.48 22.38 2.66
C ASN A 902 21.50 23.38 3.31
N ASP A 903 21.15 24.45 2.59
CA ASP A 903 20.24 25.50 3.08
C ASP A 903 18.79 25.03 3.21
N CYS A 904 18.40 24.00 2.47
CA CYS A 904 17.05 23.44 2.53
C CYS A 904 16.99 22.12 3.34
N TYR A 905 18.11 21.50 3.65
CA TYR A 905 18.16 20.25 4.40
C TYR A 905 17.69 20.44 5.85
N VAL A 906 16.75 19.63 6.30
CA VAL A 906 16.22 19.66 7.66
C VAL A 906 16.94 18.61 8.51
N ASP A 907 17.89 19.08 9.31
CA ASP A 907 18.62 18.24 10.28
C ASP A 907 17.84 18.15 11.61
N ALA A 908 16.62 17.62 11.52
CA ALA A 908 15.75 17.38 12.68
C ALA A 908 15.02 16.03 12.50
N PRO A 909 15.27 15.05 13.37
CA PRO A 909 14.69 13.73 13.27
C PRO A 909 13.17 13.77 13.19
N LEU A 910 12.59 12.90 12.35
CA LEU A 910 11.16 12.67 12.22
C LEU A 910 10.30 13.87 11.75
N MET A 911 10.92 14.95 11.23
CA MET A 911 10.17 16.13 10.79
C MET A 911 9.56 15.99 9.39
N LEU A 912 10.29 15.41 8.44
CA LEU A 912 9.85 15.30 7.04
C LEU A 912 9.51 13.88 6.58
N ILE A 913 9.55 12.90 7.46
CA ILE A 913 9.24 11.51 7.08
C ILE A 913 7.74 11.29 6.95
N SER A 914 7.35 10.34 6.09
CA SER A 914 6.07 9.67 6.10
C SER A 914 6.24 8.18 6.45
N THR A 915 5.16 7.44 6.63
CA THR A 915 5.26 6.01 7.04
C THR A 915 6.01 5.19 5.99
N TRP A 916 5.69 5.37 4.72
CA TRP A 916 6.31 4.59 3.65
C TRP A 916 7.56 5.25 3.08
N ASP A 917 7.56 6.57 2.90
CA ASP A 917 8.63 7.31 2.20
C ASP A 917 8.94 6.75 0.80
N GLY A 918 7.92 6.21 0.13
CA GLY A 918 8.05 5.61 -1.19
C GLY A 918 7.89 4.09 -1.23
N ASP A 919 8.30 3.50 -2.32
CA ASP A 919 8.28 2.06 -2.58
C ASP A 919 9.59 1.61 -3.23
N SER A 920 10.30 0.70 -2.58
CA SER A 920 11.62 0.24 -3.03
C SER A 920 11.60 -0.40 -4.42
N HIS A 921 10.52 -1.13 -4.74
CA HIS A 921 10.34 -1.71 -6.07
C HIS A 921 10.24 -0.63 -7.17
N SER A 922 9.49 0.44 -6.93
CA SER A 922 9.40 1.57 -7.87
C SER A 922 10.76 2.22 -8.14
N LEU A 923 11.60 2.36 -7.10
CA LEU A 923 12.96 2.87 -7.27
C LEU A 923 13.84 1.91 -8.07
N ALA A 924 13.75 0.60 -7.79
CA ALA A 924 14.50 -0.42 -8.53
C ALA A 924 14.12 -0.44 -10.02
N GLN A 925 12.83 -0.32 -10.33
CA GLN A 925 12.34 -0.20 -11.70
C GLN A 925 12.93 1.01 -12.42
N PHE A 926 12.90 2.18 -11.79
CA PHE A 926 13.47 3.40 -12.37
C PHE A 926 14.98 3.27 -12.63
N VAL A 927 15.73 2.75 -11.65
CA VAL A 927 17.18 2.60 -11.77
C VAL A 927 17.55 1.57 -12.84
N SER A 928 16.82 0.46 -12.94
CA SER A 928 17.01 -0.54 -14.00
C SER A 928 16.79 0.08 -15.37
N ALA A 929 15.71 0.83 -15.54
CA ALA A 929 15.42 1.54 -16.77
C ALA A 929 16.53 2.53 -17.17
N LYS A 930 17.03 3.30 -16.18
CA LYS A 930 18.13 4.27 -16.43
C LYS A 930 19.47 3.58 -16.77
N LYS A 931 19.80 2.49 -16.12
CA LYS A 931 21.03 1.73 -16.41
C LYS A 931 20.98 1.04 -17.78
N SER A 932 19.80 0.58 -18.20
CA SER A 932 19.58 -0.09 -19.49
C SER A 932 19.55 0.91 -20.64
N SER A 933 19.07 2.13 -20.42
CA SER A 933 19.17 3.22 -21.38
C SER A 933 20.63 3.68 -21.42
N LYS A 934 21.40 3.19 -22.36
CA LYS A 934 22.67 3.86 -22.75
C LYS A 934 22.31 5.33 -22.94
N GLU A 935 23.07 6.25 -22.34
CA GLU A 935 22.85 7.72 -22.36
C GLU A 935 22.03 8.15 -23.60
N VAL A 936 20.72 8.24 -23.38
CA VAL A 936 19.81 8.51 -24.46
C VAL A 936 19.66 10.02 -24.45
N ASP A 937 20.44 10.70 -25.27
CA ASP A 937 19.98 11.98 -25.76
C ASP A 937 18.63 11.77 -26.48
N GLY A 938 17.77 12.78 -26.62
CA GLY A 938 16.43 12.62 -27.20
C GLY A 938 16.44 11.90 -28.56
N THR A 939 17.54 11.95 -29.34
CA THR A 939 17.70 11.30 -30.65
C THR A 939 17.83 9.77 -30.56
N ASN A 940 18.27 9.22 -29.43
CA ASN A 940 18.40 7.76 -29.25
C ASN A 940 17.10 7.08 -28.76
N ILE A 941 16.21 7.81 -28.09
CA ILE A 941 14.87 7.31 -27.77
C ILE A 941 14.10 7.03 -29.06
N GLU A 942 14.16 7.94 -30.03
CA GLU A 942 13.52 7.79 -31.34
C GLU A 942 13.98 6.51 -32.06
N ARG A 943 15.29 6.20 -32.00
CA ARG A 943 15.85 5.01 -32.62
C ARG A 943 15.56 3.72 -31.87
N ALA A 944 15.59 3.75 -30.55
CA ALA A 944 15.44 2.55 -29.74
C ALA A 944 13.99 2.03 -29.72
N PHE A 945 13.00 2.94 -29.80
CA PHE A 945 11.60 2.61 -29.65
C PHE A 945 10.73 2.90 -30.87
N GLY A 946 11.33 3.42 -31.97
CA GLY A 946 10.59 3.81 -33.17
C GLY A 946 9.55 4.91 -32.86
N VAL A 947 9.88 5.82 -31.97
CA VAL A 947 9.03 6.93 -31.55
C VAL A 947 9.77 8.26 -31.78
N THR A 948 9.03 9.31 -32.10
CA THR A 948 9.56 10.67 -32.18
C THR A 948 9.09 11.44 -30.95
N GLU A 949 10.01 12.06 -30.23
CA GLU A 949 9.68 12.99 -29.18
C GLU A 949 9.10 14.27 -29.78
N VAL A 950 7.80 14.48 -29.54
CA VAL A 950 7.10 15.69 -30.00
C VAL A 950 7.02 16.75 -28.92
N ALA A 951 7.31 16.37 -27.69
CA ALA A 951 7.38 17.26 -26.53
C ALA A 951 8.14 16.56 -25.41
N PRO A 952 8.87 17.24 -24.49
CA PRO A 952 9.53 16.57 -23.38
C PRO A 952 8.57 15.57 -22.69
N GLY A 953 8.94 14.29 -22.75
CA GLY A 953 8.09 13.21 -22.24
C GLY A 953 6.88 12.87 -23.10
N LYS A 954 6.76 13.37 -24.33
CA LYS A 954 5.70 13.04 -25.27
C LYS A 954 6.29 12.47 -26.55
N TYR A 955 5.89 11.27 -26.87
CA TYR A 955 6.40 10.53 -28.01
C TYR A 955 5.25 10.08 -28.90
N ILE A 956 5.48 10.06 -30.21
CA ILE A 956 4.62 9.41 -31.19
C ILE A 956 5.43 8.29 -31.86
N GLU A 957 4.78 7.19 -32.17
CA GLU A 957 5.40 6.07 -32.82
C GLU A 957 5.73 6.45 -34.29
N ASN A 958 6.99 6.20 -34.72
CA ASN A 958 7.41 6.37 -36.08
C ASN A 958 6.89 5.20 -36.93
N THR A 959 5.62 5.24 -37.31
CA THR A 959 5.02 4.30 -38.25
C THR A 959 4.58 5.05 -39.48
N ASP A 960 4.56 4.38 -40.63
CA ASP A 960 4.01 4.93 -41.90
C ASP A 960 2.49 5.17 -41.85
N ARG A 961 1.88 5.01 -40.68
CA ARG A 961 0.47 5.28 -40.44
C ARG A 961 0.29 6.68 -39.88
N SER A 962 -0.62 7.44 -40.48
CA SER A 962 -1.01 8.76 -39.98
C SER A 962 -1.70 8.60 -38.61
N TYR A 963 -0.99 8.88 -37.52
CA TYR A 963 -1.58 8.97 -36.21
C TYR A 963 -2.23 10.33 -35.99
N LYS A 964 -3.46 10.30 -35.51
CA LYS A 964 -4.09 11.51 -34.99
C LYS A 964 -3.73 11.68 -33.52
N HIS A 965 -3.14 12.80 -33.22
CA HIS A 965 -2.77 13.20 -31.88
C HIS A 965 -4.02 13.37 -31.02
N GLN A 966 -4.28 12.50 -30.06
CA GLN A 966 -5.27 12.85 -29.03
C GLN A 966 -4.61 13.76 -28.01
N GLN A 967 -5.29 14.84 -27.67
CA GLN A 967 -4.88 15.67 -26.54
C GLN A 967 -4.77 14.79 -25.30
N LEU A 968 -3.67 14.97 -24.58
CA LEU A 968 -3.52 14.49 -23.22
C LEU A 968 -4.68 15.03 -22.40
N SER A 969 -5.39 14.17 -21.70
CA SER A 969 -6.32 14.69 -20.70
C SER A 969 -5.49 15.40 -19.64
N ASN A 970 -5.92 16.62 -19.28
CA ASN A 970 -5.23 17.43 -18.26
C ASN A 970 -5.18 16.75 -16.87
N ASP A 971 -5.96 15.68 -16.68
CA ASP A 971 -6.14 14.95 -15.43
C ASP A 971 -5.17 13.77 -15.29
N ARG A 972 -4.31 13.56 -16.28
CA ARG A 972 -3.34 12.47 -16.25
C ARG A 972 -1.98 13.07 -15.99
N GLY A 973 -1.30 12.49 -15.05
CA GLY A 973 0.03 12.91 -14.67
C GLY A 973 0.92 13.20 -15.89
N PRO A 974 1.93 14.01 -15.73
CA PRO A 974 2.69 14.62 -16.82
C PRO A 974 3.27 13.66 -17.85
N PHE A 975 3.10 12.38 -17.66
CA PHE A 975 3.80 11.37 -18.41
C PHE A 975 2.89 10.40 -19.14
N ILE A 976 1.59 10.67 -19.19
CA ILE A 976 0.65 9.73 -19.74
C ILE A 976 0.07 10.32 -21.02
N LEU A 977 0.54 9.79 -22.13
CA LEU A 977 -0.17 9.93 -23.38
C LEU A 977 -1.38 9.00 -23.32
N ASN A 978 -2.58 9.52 -23.52
CA ASN A 978 -3.73 8.70 -23.81
C ASN A 978 -3.45 7.85 -25.03
N GLY A 979 -3.55 6.54 -24.90
CA GLY A 979 -3.27 5.58 -25.96
C GLY A 979 -4.13 5.66 -27.21
N ASN A 980 -4.89 6.73 -27.40
CA ASN A 980 -5.60 6.96 -28.61
C ASN A 980 -5.05 8.21 -29.29
N TYR A 981 -3.98 8.05 -30.00
CA TYR A 981 -3.65 9.01 -31.05
C TYR A 981 -4.59 8.80 -32.21
N GLN A 982 -5.51 9.67 -32.35
CA GLN A 982 -6.09 9.90 -33.67
C GLN A 982 -5.32 11.09 -34.24
N GLY A 983 -4.44 10.81 -35.15
CA GLY A 983 -3.58 11.74 -35.83
C GLY A 983 -4.26 12.91 -36.45
#